data_20f97225cbb22475eb67530d2f678dc6
#
_entry.id   20f97225cbb22475eb67530d2f678dc6
#
_cell.length_a   1.000
_cell.length_b   1.000
_cell.length_c   1.000
_cell.angle_alpha   90.00
_cell.angle_beta   90.00
_cell.angle_gamma   90.00
#
_symmetry.space_group_name_H-M   'P 1'
#
loop_
_entity.id
_entity.type
_entity.pdbx_description
1 polymer ?
#
loop_
_entity_poly.entity_id
_entity_poly.type
_entity_poly.pdbx_seq_one_letter_code
_entity_poly.pdbx_strand_id
1 'polypeptide(L)'
;MPRIVRCFGLHCPETAMPATHKARKTTVTANLKTVMKTKLSDMLLKAALLFCALCAATTSAAVERMRINDEIRPLPAGAIQMSGYLEEYIQKSINNWNKGKLPYHEFVNFFRTHAAPQFALGEMWGKAVRSGCMFYRYTHDAELKSILDKTVADLLTTQDANGSISCTPADKQPGSENGDLWERKYVMLGLEEYYAHVDSSPAVLEALKRHADCIIAQVGHAPKKEITDLGWSATNIGAEPCHIESSTLLEPFMRLFNLTGEQRYLDFATYIVESGGTKHYNLIELACANTPPYLMSGHYPKAYEMMSLFEGLVEYYRVTGDAKCRQAFLNLYNNIRTREITIIGNGGADRPFHPYVAGEAWGNTAFEQTNPAITRMMETCVGVTWMKFCSQVLRLTGNPTAMDEIEKYVYNGLLGAMKPSGDGFSYVNLLNGNKVVNYGWGWKFNGFYVTCCNLNGPMGLAYIPYVAVMEDGSGPVVNLYNAGSVNTRTPGGQPLHLTLDTEFPLSGKVVISISPEQKEKFTVKLRIPAWSKGTVLAVNGKRMEVTAGTYAAITRKWSKGDTVELTFDMACRLVDAPHGTDPAGDNFRAVVRGPIVLARDENIDARYAEPVKVQTRPDGTVDIRPVSPTLPATKMEYLVPTDRGDIHMVDYASVNGWEGKRICTWLPLP
;
A
#
# COMPACT_ATOMS: atom_id res chain seq x y z
N MET A 1 -52.05 -28.22 26.28
CA MET A 1 -52.96 -29.26 26.81
C MET A 1 -52.73 -30.55 26.05
N PRO A 2 -52.81 -31.68 26.73
CA PRO A 2 -51.87 -32.81 26.55
C PRO A 2 -52.60 -34.09 26.06
N ARG A 3 -51.78 -35.14 25.81
CA ARG A 3 -52.12 -36.58 26.07
C ARG A 3 -50.96 -37.45 25.57
N ILE A 4 -50.12 -38.04 26.39
CA ILE A 4 -50.17 -39.23 27.24
C ILE A 4 -50.86 -40.41 26.55
N VAL A 5 -50.13 -41.47 26.26
CA VAL A 5 -50.54 -42.86 26.49
C VAL A 5 -49.32 -43.73 26.90
N ARG A 6 -49.56 -44.47 27.96
CA ARG A 6 -48.70 -45.43 28.63
C ARG A 6 -48.91 -46.86 28.13
N CYS A 7 -48.00 -47.69 28.60
CA CYS A 7 -48.13 -49.14 28.96
C CYS A 7 -47.49 -50.09 27.95
N PHE A 8 -46.78 -51.16 28.27
CA PHE A 8 -46.80 -52.07 29.37
C PHE A 8 -45.45 -52.78 29.55
N GLY A 9 -45.09 -53.10 30.78
CA GLY A 9 -43.97 -53.92 31.14
C GLY A 9 -44.33 -55.42 31.18
N LEU A 10 -43.28 -56.21 31.15
CA LEU A 10 -43.33 -57.58 31.64
C LEU A 10 -41.98 -57.96 32.29
N HIS A 11 -42.10 -58.64 33.41
CA HIS A 11 -41.09 -59.04 34.40
C HIS A 11 -40.49 -60.38 34.09
N CYS A 12 -39.23 -60.58 34.62
CA CYS A 12 -38.60 -61.77 35.16
C CYS A 12 -37.89 -62.77 34.22
N PRO A 13 -36.99 -63.61 34.77
CA PRO A 13 -36.11 -63.47 35.93
C PRO A 13 -34.61 -63.68 35.66
N GLU A 14 -33.82 -63.36 36.68
CA GLU A 14 -32.38 -63.59 36.76
C GLU A 14 -32.01 -65.08 36.68
N THR A 15 -30.97 -65.38 35.87
CA THR A 15 -30.12 -66.55 36.13
C THR A 15 -28.66 -66.10 36.01
N ALA A 16 -27.91 -66.35 37.06
CA ALA A 16 -26.49 -66.01 37.20
C ALA A 16 -25.63 -66.83 36.22
N MET A 17 -24.72 -66.11 35.52
CA MET A 17 -23.61 -66.75 34.83
C MET A 17 -22.26 -66.07 35.22
N PRO A 18 -21.18 -66.86 35.21
CA PRO A 18 -19.97 -66.56 35.99
C PRO A 18 -19.07 -65.49 35.39
N ALA A 19 -18.31 -64.87 36.27
CA ALA A 19 -17.50 -63.64 36.11
C ALA A 19 -16.33 -63.63 35.09
N THR A 20 -16.15 -64.66 34.31
CA THR A 20 -14.95 -64.80 33.44
C THR A 20 -15.10 -64.24 31.99
N HIS A 21 -16.33 -63.96 31.56
CA HIS A 21 -16.56 -63.46 30.21
C HIS A 21 -16.53 -61.89 30.03
N LYS A 22 -16.66 -61.16 31.18
CA LYS A 22 -16.67 -59.66 31.12
C LYS A 22 -15.28 -59.05 30.95
N ALA A 23 -14.22 -59.69 31.40
CA ALA A 23 -12.86 -59.18 31.31
C ALA A 23 -12.28 -59.27 29.89
N ARG A 24 -12.65 -60.29 29.09
CA ARG A 24 -12.16 -60.40 27.70
C ARG A 24 -12.82 -59.44 26.72
N LYS A 25 -14.08 -59.03 26.89
CA LYS A 25 -14.77 -58.07 26.02
C LYS A 25 -14.29 -56.64 26.26
N THR A 26 -13.93 -56.26 27.48
CA THR A 26 -13.43 -54.91 27.81
C THR A 26 -12.01 -54.72 27.30
N THR A 27 -11.16 -55.73 27.30
CA THR A 27 -9.77 -55.61 26.79
C THR A 27 -9.73 -55.53 25.26
N VAL A 28 -10.61 -56.26 24.56
CA VAL A 28 -10.69 -56.18 23.08
C VAL A 28 -11.25 -54.84 22.62
N THR A 29 -12.26 -54.29 23.31
CA THR A 29 -12.83 -52.98 22.96
C THR A 29 -11.89 -51.83 23.29
N ALA A 30 -11.09 -51.91 24.35
CA ALA A 30 -10.06 -50.92 24.68
C ALA A 30 -8.91 -50.96 23.66
N ASN A 31 -8.44 -52.13 23.26
CA ASN A 31 -7.41 -52.27 22.22
C ASN A 31 -7.90 -51.80 20.84
N LEU A 32 -9.15 -52.09 20.45
CA LEU A 32 -9.70 -51.55 19.20
C LEU A 32 -9.82 -50.01 19.19
N LYS A 33 -10.24 -49.39 20.31
CA LYS A 33 -10.31 -47.94 20.44
C LYS A 33 -8.92 -47.30 20.42
N THR A 34 -7.92 -47.90 20.98
CA THR A 34 -6.52 -47.43 20.96
C THR A 34 -5.92 -47.57 19.57
N VAL A 35 -6.12 -48.69 18.88
CA VAL A 35 -5.66 -48.92 17.51
C VAL A 35 -6.39 -48.03 16.49
N MET A 36 -7.67 -47.73 16.69
CA MET A 36 -8.40 -46.77 15.86
C MET A 36 -7.93 -45.32 16.10
N LYS A 37 -7.63 -44.93 17.37
CA LYS A 37 -7.07 -43.60 17.66
C LYS A 37 -5.68 -43.42 17.07
N THR A 38 -4.79 -44.42 17.15
CA THR A 38 -3.46 -44.33 16.53
C THR A 38 -3.54 -44.29 15.00
N LYS A 39 -4.40 -45.10 14.37
CA LYS A 39 -4.59 -45.01 12.90
C LYS A 39 -5.20 -43.72 12.44
N LEU A 40 -6.13 -43.11 13.20
CA LEU A 40 -6.73 -41.81 12.89
C LEU A 40 -5.71 -40.69 13.06
N SER A 41 -4.88 -40.71 14.11
CA SER A 41 -3.80 -39.74 14.33
C SER A 41 -2.71 -39.83 13.23
N ASP A 42 -2.39 -41.06 12.81
CA ASP A 42 -1.44 -41.29 11.71
C ASP A 42 -1.98 -40.82 10.34
N MET A 43 -3.27 -41.00 10.09
CA MET A 43 -3.95 -40.50 8.92
C MET A 43 -4.02 -38.97 8.91
N LEU A 44 -4.33 -38.32 10.03
CA LEU A 44 -4.36 -36.89 10.19
C LEU A 44 -2.95 -36.27 10.03
N LEU A 45 -1.93 -36.93 10.58
CA LEU A 45 -0.54 -36.50 10.44
C LEU A 45 -0.06 -36.62 8.98
N LYS A 46 -0.41 -37.70 8.27
CA LYS A 46 -0.10 -37.87 6.85
C LYS A 46 -0.87 -36.89 5.97
N ALA A 47 -2.12 -36.58 6.29
CA ALA A 47 -2.89 -35.56 5.60
C ALA A 47 -2.31 -34.16 5.83
N ALA A 48 -1.89 -33.84 7.06
CA ALA A 48 -1.23 -32.57 7.37
C ALA A 48 0.13 -32.43 6.67
N LEU A 49 0.93 -33.52 6.63
CA LEU A 49 2.20 -33.55 5.91
C LEU A 49 2.01 -33.43 4.37
N LEU A 50 0.96 -34.05 3.84
CA LEU A 50 0.61 -33.94 2.42
C LEU A 50 0.13 -32.52 2.09
N PHE A 51 -0.63 -31.90 2.95
CA PHE A 51 -1.09 -30.50 2.81
C PHE A 51 0.08 -29.52 2.92
N CYS A 52 1.00 -29.70 3.87
CA CYS A 52 2.24 -28.92 3.94
C CYS A 52 3.14 -29.12 2.73
N ALA A 53 3.24 -30.35 2.20
CA ALA A 53 4.00 -30.62 0.98
C ALA A 53 3.35 -30.00 -0.27
N LEU A 54 2.01 -29.99 -0.37
CA LEU A 54 1.30 -29.29 -1.44
C LEU A 54 1.47 -27.76 -1.34
N CYS A 55 1.38 -27.18 -0.13
CA CYS A 55 1.63 -25.76 0.07
C CYS A 55 3.09 -25.38 -0.24
N ALA A 56 4.05 -26.21 0.14
CA ALA A 56 5.47 -26.02 -0.21
C ALA A 56 5.72 -26.17 -1.73
N ALA A 57 5.03 -27.10 -2.39
CA ALA A 57 5.15 -27.30 -3.84
C ALA A 57 4.54 -26.13 -4.64
N THR A 58 3.44 -25.53 -4.16
CA THR A 58 2.84 -24.36 -4.82
C THR A 58 3.70 -23.10 -4.66
N THR A 59 4.32 -22.89 -3.51
CA THR A 59 5.27 -21.78 -3.31
C THR A 59 6.58 -22.01 -4.10
N SER A 60 7.07 -23.24 -4.19
CA SER A 60 8.26 -23.60 -5.00
C SER A 60 7.99 -23.40 -6.50
N ALA A 61 6.82 -23.82 -7.01
CA ALA A 61 6.47 -23.67 -8.41
C ALA A 61 6.30 -22.20 -8.84
N ALA A 62 5.83 -21.32 -7.96
CA ALA A 62 5.73 -19.88 -8.23
C ALA A 62 7.12 -19.21 -8.28
N VAL A 63 8.06 -19.66 -7.43
CA VAL A 63 9.45 -19.15 -7.42
C VAL A 63 10.22 -19.59 -8.65
N GLU A 64 9.98 -20.81 -9.19
CA GLU A 64 10.63 -21.30 -10.43
C GLU A 64 10.22 -20.51 -11.67
N ARG A 65 9.09 -19.78 -11.66
CA ARG A 65 8.59 -19.01 -12.81
C ARG A 65 9.21 -17.62 -12.92
N MET A 66 9.72 -17.06 -11.82
CA MET A 66 10.38 -15.75 -11.85
C MET A 66 11.85 -15.91 -12.20
N ARG A 67 12.30 -15.30 -13.31
CA ARG A 67 13.72 -15.27 -13.70
C ARG A 67 14.55 -14.34 -12.84
N ILE A 68 13.90 -13.29 -12.30
CA ILE A 68 14.54 -12.27 -11.48
C ILE A 68 13.95 -12.32 -10.07
N ASN A 69 14.81 -12.56 -9.09
CA ASN A 69 14.45 -12.56 -7.68
C ASN A 69 14.55 -11.15 -7.11
N ASP A 70 13.71 -10.88 -6.10
CA ASP A 70 13.83 -9.67 -5.29
C ASP A 70 15.08 -9.75 -4.39
N GLU A 71 15.82 -8.65 -4.28
CA GLU A 71 16.94 -8.48 -3.36
C GLU A 71 16.47 -8.44 -1.91
N ILE A 72 15.30 -7.82 -1.68
CA ILE A 72 14.67 -7.70 -0.35
C ILE A 72 13.23 -8.14 -0.47
N ARG A 73 12.77 -8.99 0.45
CA ARG A 73 11.42 -9.57 0.45
C ARG A 73 10.64 -9.17 1.70
N PRO A 74 9.33 -8.93 1.58
CA PRO A 74 8.47 -8.73 2.75
C PRO A 74 8.46 -9.97 3.64
N LEU A 75 8.34 -9.74 4.95
CA LEU A 75 8.15 -10.82 5.91
C LEU A 75 6.80 -11.52 5.74
N PRO A 76 6.63 -12.75 6.25
CA PRO A 76 5.35 -13.46 6.25
C PRO A 76 4.23 -12.64 6.91
N ALA A 77 2.98 -13.01 6.59
CA ALA A 77 1.79 -12.41 7.19
C ALA A 77 1.83 -12.54 8.72
N GLY A 78 1.44 -11.46 9.43
CA GLY A 78 1.41 -11.41 10.90
C GLY A 78 2.78 -11.39 11.59
N ALA A 79 3.89 -11.37 10.84
CA ALA A 79 5.23 -11.34 11.42
C ALA A 79 5.53 -10.05 12.18
N ILE A 80 4.92 -8.95 11.79
CA ILE A 80 5.12 -7.62 12.36
C ILE A 80 3.92 -7.24 13.23
N GLN A 81 4.19 -6.71 14.41
CA GLN A 81 3.21 -6.12 15.32
C GLN A 81 3.68 -4.74 15.71
N MET A 82 3.09 -3.72 15.10
CA MET A 82 3.43 -2.32 15.37
C MET A 82 2.71 -1.81 16.62
N SER A 83 3.24 -0.75 17.20
CA SER A 83 2.61 0.02 18.29
C SER A 83 3.01 1.50 18.15
N GLY A 84 2.36 2.38 18.91
CA GLY A 84 2.70 3.80 18.92
C GLY A 84 2.21 4.57 17.69
N TYR A 85 3.04 5.49 17.20
CA TYR A 85 2.64 6.57 16.29
C TYR A 85 1.92 6.08 15.02
N LEU A 86 2.53 5.22 14.23
CA LEU A 86 1.95 4.75 12.96
C LEU A 86 0.77 3.80 13.18
N GLU A 87 0.84 2.96 14.21
CA GLU A 87 -0.23 2.00 14.53
C GLU A 87 -1.54 2.70 14.86
N GLU A 88 -1.50 3.84 15.52
CA GLU A 88 -2.70 4.63 15.82
C GLU A 88 -3.46 5.02 14.54
N TYR A 89 -2.76 5.46 13.49
CA TYR A 89 -3.37 5.80 12.19
C TYR A 89 -3.91 4.56 11.48
N ILE A 90 -3.16 3.46 11.51
CA ILE A 90 -3.57 2.17 10.91
C ILE A 90 -4.87 1.69 11.56
N GLN A 91 -4.92 1.63 12.89
CA GLN A 91 -6.09 1.16 13.62
C GLN A 91 -7.31 2.08 13.45
N LYS A 92 -7.13 3.40 13.40
CA LYS A 92 -8.21 4.34 13.07
C LYS A 92 -8.82 4.05 11.70
N SER A 93 -7.99 3.81 10.68
CA SER A 93 -8.48 3.49 9.33
C SER A 93 -9.21 2.14 9.29
N ILE A 94 -8.65 1.10 9.92
CA ILE A 94 -9.29 -0.21 9.98
C ILE A 94 -10.69 -0.10 10.62
N ASN A 95 -10.76 0.49 11.81
CA ASN A 95 -11.98 0.48 12.61
C ASN A 95 -13.03 1.48 12.10
N ASN A 96 -12.63 2.70 11.73
CA ASN A 96 -13.58 3.77 11.41
C ASN A 96 -13.92 3.83 9.91
N TRP A 97 -13.09 3.25 9.03
CA TRP A 97 -13.31 3.24 7.59
C TRP A 97 -13.59 1.84 7.05
N ASN A 98 -12.60 0.95 7.04
CA ASN A 98 -12.74 -0.37 6.42
C ASN A 98 -13.82 -1.25 7.07
N LYS A 99 -13.91 -1.27 8.41
CA LYS A 99 -14.95 -2.01 9.15
C LYS A 99 -16.20 -1.16 9.41
N GLY A 100 -16.04 0.15 9.59
CA GLY A 100 -17.09 1.02 10.11
C GLY A 100 -18.01 1.63 9.05
N LYS A 101 -17.50 2.04 7.89
CA LYS A 101 -18.26 2.88 6.95
C LYS A 101 -18.37 2.38 5.53
N LEU A 102 -17.44 1.51 5.07
CA LEU A 102 -17.45 1.11 3.66
C LEU A 102 -18.70 0.33 3.27
N PRO A 103 -19.44 0.78 2.24
CA PRO A 103 -20.68 0.16 1.82
C PRO A 103 -20.42 -1.00 0.84
N TYR A 104 -19.76 -2.07 1.28
CA TYR A 104 -19.38 -3.21 0.43
C TYR A 104 -20.54 -3.81 -0.36
N HIS A 105 -21.72 -3.93 0.27
CA HIS A 105 -22.90 -4.47 -0.39
C HIS A 105 -23.34 -3.57 -1.56
N GLU A 106 -23.32 -2.25 -1.39
CA GLU A 106 -23.68 -1.30 -2.44
C GLU A 106 -22.70 -1.33 -3.61
N PHE A 107 -21.41 -1.53 -3.34
CA PHE A 107 -20.43 -1.72 -4.40
C PHE A 107 -20.73 -2.98 -5.22
N VAL A 108 -21.12 -4.08 -4.59
CA VAL A 108 -21.51 -5.31 -5.28
C VAL A 108 -22.79 -5.11 -6.08
N ASN A 109 -23.73 -4.30 -5.60
CA ASN A 109 -24.97 -3.99 -6.33
C ASN A 109 -24.72 -3.30 -7.67
N PHE A 110 -23.66 -2.52 -7.83
CA PHE A 110 -23.30 -1.92 -9.12
C PHE A 110 -23.03 -2.99 -10.18
N PHE A 111 -22.35 -4.07 -9.81
CA PHE A 111 -22.11 -5.23 -10.70
C PHE A 111 -23.39 -6.01 -10.96
N ARG A 112 -24.20 -6.27 -9.93
CA ARG A 112 -25.46 -7.04 -10.03
C ARG A 112 -26.47 -6.36 -10.93
N THR A 113 -26.54 -5.04 -10.90
CA THR A 113 -27.51 -4.26 -11.68
C THR A 113 -26.94 -3.74 -13.00
N HIS A 114 -25.65 -3.95 -13.25
CA HIS A 114 -24.90 -3.32 -14.34
C HIS A 114 -25.14 -1.81 -14.43
N ALA A 115 -25.23 -1.16 -13.28
CA ALA A 115 -25.51 0.27 -13.16
C ALA A 115 -24.77 0.87 -11.95
N ALA A 116 -23.76 1.66 -12.22
CA ALA A 116 -23.11 2.50 -11.22
C ALA A 116 -23.67 3.94 -11.30
N PRO A 117 -23.79 4.67 -10.19
CA PRO A 117 -24.26 6.06 -10.18
C PRO A 117 -23.41 7.03 -11.01
N GLN A 118 -22.16 6.71 -11.23
CA GLN A 118 -21.22 7.43 -12.09
C GLN A 118 -20.30 6.42 -12.80
N PHE A 119 -19.62 6.84 -13.86
CA PHE A 119 -18.65 6.00 -14.57
C PHE A 119 -17.49 5.61 -13.63
N ALA A 120 -16.88 4.46 -13.89
CA ALA A 120 -15.73 3.90 -13.18
C ALA A 120 -15.93 3.62 -11.67
N LEU A 121 -17.15 3.72 -11.12
CA LEU A 121 -17.37 3.43 -9.69
C LEU A 121 -17.24 1.94 -9.33
N GLY A 122 -17.25 1.03 -10.30
CA GLY A 122 -16.93 -0.40 -10.06
C GLY A 122 -15.53 -0.63 -9.49
N GLU A 123 -14.57 0.28 -9.73
CA GLU A 123 -13.23 0.22 -9.13
C GLU A 123 -13.26 0.26 -7.60
N MET A 124 -14.31 0.84 -6.99
CA MET A 124 -14.40 1.09 -5.55
C MET A 124 -14.38 -0.21 -4.76
N TRP A 125 -15.08 -1.24 -5.26
CA TRP A 125 -15.05 -2.56 -4.63
C TRP A 125 -13.62 -3.11 -4.53
N GLY A 126 -12.90 -3.12 -5.65
CA GLY A 126 -11.54 -3.67 -5.70
C GLY A 126 -10.56 -2.90 -4.82
N LYS A 127 -10.63 -1.56 -4.80
CA LYS A 127 -9.79 -0.74 -3.91
C LYS A 127 -10.08 -1.01 -2.43
N ALA A 128 -11.37 -1.11 -2.06
CA ALA A 128 -11.78 -1.42 -0.69
C ALA A 128 -11.28 -2.82 -0.24
N VAL A 129 -11.46 -3.83 -1.09
CA VAL A 129 -11.05 -5.20 -0.80
C VAL A 129 -9.53 -5.33 -0.74
N ARG A 130 -8.78 -4.71 -1.67
CA ARG A 130 -7.31 -4.71 -1.63
C ARG A 130 -6.75 -4.20 -0.30
N SER A 131 -7.20 -3.02 0.13
CA SER A 131 -6.76 -2.46 1.41
C SER A 131 -7.16 -3.34 2.60
N GLY A 132 -8.38 -3.88 2.58
CA GLY A 132 -8.87 -4.81 3.60
C GLY A 132 -8.03 -6.09 3.69
N CYS A 133 -7.68 -6.70 2.56
CA CYS A 133 -6.83 -7.90 2.50
C CYS A 133 -5.42 -7.63 3.04
N MET A 134 -4.83 -6.48 2.71
CA MET A 134 -3.52 -6.10 3.23
C MET A 134 -3.56 -5.79 4.74
N PHE A 135 -4.63 -5.18 5.25
CA PHE A 135 -4.84 -5.03 6.69
C PHE A 135 -5.05 -6.38 7.38
N TYR A 136 -5.80 -7.31 6.75
CA TYR A 136 -5.95 -8.66 7.29
C TYR A 136 -4.61 -9.42 7.31
N ARG A 137 -3.82 -9.32 6.26
CA ARG A 137 -2.45 -9.87 6.22
C ARG A 137 -1.60 -9.38 7.40
N TYR A 138 -1.79 -8.14 7.83
CA TYR A 138 -1.09 -7.56 8.96
C TYR A 138 -1.68 -8.01 10.31
N THR A 139 -3.00 -7.91 10.51
CA THR A 139 -3.65 -8.02 11.81
C THR A 139 -4.23 -9.40 12.13
N HIS A 140 -4.58 -10.17 11.11
CA HIS A 140 -5.45 -11.36 11.22
C HIS A 140 -6.78 -11.10 11.95
N ASP A 141 -7.34 -9.88 11.82
CA ASP A 141 -8.60 -9.46 12.44
C ASP A 141 -9.78 -10.30 11.89
N ALA A 142 -10.45 -11.05 12.80
CA ALA A 142 -11.50 -11.99 12.42
C ALA A 142 -12.78 -11.30 11.90
N GLU A 143 -13.09 -10.09 12.39
CA GLU A 143 -14.23 -9.31 11.92
C GLU A 143 -13.98 -8.80 10.49
N LEU A 144 -12.79 -8.25 10.23
CA LEU A 144 -12.38 -7.84 8.91
C LEU A 144 -12.40 -9.02 7.91
N LYS A 145 -11.90 -10.19 8.34
CA LYS A 145 -12.01 -11.41 7.52
C LYS A 145 -13.45 -11.73 7.16
N SER A 146 -14.36 -11.69 8.13
CA SER A 146 -15.78 -11.98 7.89
C SER A 146 -16.41 -10.99 6.89
N ILE A 147 -16.01 -9.71 6.92
CA ILE A 147 -16.46 -8.70 5.96
C ILE A 147 -15.93 -9.05 4.55
N LEU A 148 -14.64 -9.36 4.44
CA LEU A 148 -14.01 -9.72 3.17
C LEU A 148 -14.60 -10.99 2.57
N ASP A 149 -14.77 -12.04 3.38
CA ASP A 149 -15.39 -13.30 2.95
C ASP A 149 -16.81 -13.07 2.38
N LYS A 150 -17.62 -12.26 3.08
CA LYS A 150 -19.00 -11.95 2.65
C LYS A 150 -19.02 -11.16 1.35
N THR A 151 -18.21 -10.11 1.23
CA THR A 151 -18.26 -9.27 0.04
C THR A 151 -17.69 -9.99 -1.19
N VAL A 152 -16.68 -10.84 -1.03
CA VAL A 152 -16.14 -11.66 -2.13
C VAL A 152 -17.16 -12.71 -2.55
N ALA A 153 -17.75 -13.46 -1.61
CA ALA A 153 -18.79 -14.42 -1.92
C ALA A 153 -19.98 -13.76 -2.64
N ASP A 154 -20.39 -12.57 -2.22
CA ASP A 154 -21.48 -11.81 -2.85
C ASP A 154 -21.10 -11.35 -4.28
N LEU A 155 -19.88 -10.84 -4.49
CA LEU A 155 -19.39 -10.46 -5.82
C LEU A 155 -19.41 -11.64 -6.80
N LEU A 156 -18.95 -12.82 -6.35
CA LEU A 156 -18.91 -14.01 -7.23
C LEU A 156 -20.30 -14.39 -7.76
N THR A 157 -21.38 -14.02 -7.06
CA THR A 157 -22.77 -14.24 -7.54
C THR A 157 -23.15 -13.33 -8.71
N THR A 158 -22.38 -12.28 -8.99
CA THR A 158 -22.65 -11.32 -10.06
C THR A 158 -21.92 -11.66 -11.36
N GLN A 159 -21.13 -12.76 -11.39
CA GLN A 159 -20.39 -13.14 -12.58
C GLN A 159 -21.31 -13.59 -13.71
N ASP A 160 -21.26 -12.91 -14.84
CA ASP A 160 -22.03 -13.19 -16.05
C ASP A 160 -21.68 -14.54 -16.65
N ALA A 161 -22.57 -15.04 -17.52
CA ALA A 161 -22.38 -16.31 -18.23
C ALA A 161 -21.11 -16.35 -19.09
N ASN A 162 -20.70 -15.19 -19.66
CA ASN A 162 -19.46 -15.05 -20.42
C ASN A 162 -18.19 -14.97 -19.53
N GLY A 163 -18.33 -14.99 -18.20
CA GLY A 163 -17.26 -14.91 -17.24
C GLY A 163 -16.94 -13.49 -16.74
N SER A 164 -17.57 -12.45 -17.29
CA SER A 164 -17.31 -11.08 -16.85
C SER A 164 -17.88 -10.79 -15.45
N ILE A 165 -17.21 -9.92 -14.72
CA ILE A 165 -17.72 -9.22 -13.54
C ILE A 165 -17.51 -7.73 -13.82
N SER A 166 -18.54 -7.02 -14.21
CA SER A 166 -18.47 -5.63 -14.66
C SER A 166 -19.76 -4.87 -14.37
N CYS A 167 -19.66 -3.58 -14.12
CA CYS A 167 -20.81 -2.68 -14.10
C CYS A 167 -21.33 -2.36 -15.52
N THR A 168 -20.58 -2.73 -16.56
CA THR A 168 -21.00 -2.58 -17.96
C THR A 168 -21.72 -3.86 -18.42
N PRO A 169 -22.95 -3.77 -18.97
CA PRO A 169 -23.68 -4.92 -19.49
C PRO A 169 -22.87 -5.72 -20.54
N ALA A 170 -23.03 -7.04 -20.55
CA ALA A 170 -22.22 -7.95 -21.37
C ALA A 170 -22.25 -7.64 -22.88
N ASP A 171 -23.38 -7.17 -23.40
CA ASP A 171 -23.57 -6.78 -24.80
C ASP A 171 -22.89 -5.46 -25.20
N LYS A 172 -22.42 -4.69 -24.18
CA LYS A 172 -21.69 -3.43 -24.37
C LYS A 172 -20.20 -3.53 -24.04
N GLN A 173 -19.73 -4.72 -23.65
CA GLN A 173 -18.33 -4.98 -23.33
C GLN A 173 -17.50 -5.33 -24.58
N PRO A 174 -16.21 -4.94 -24.64
CA PRO A 174 -15.57 -3.99 -23.76
C PRO A 174 -16.03 -2.56 -24.09
N GLY A 175 -16.41 -1.82 -23.04
CA GLY A 175 -16.88 -0.44 -23.17
C GLY A 175 -15.74 0.57 -23.02
N SER A 176 -15.67 1.57 -23.90
CA SER A 176 -14.69 2.65 -23.78
C SER A 176 -15.20 3.81 -22.90
N GLU A 177 -16.49 4.12 -22.97
CA GLU A 177 -17.06 5.32 -22.35
C GLU A 177 -17.32 5.19 -20.84
N ASN A 178 -17.41 3.97 -20.32
CA ASN A 178 -17.86 3.68 -18.95
C ASN A 178 -16.73 3.24 -18.00
N GLY A 179 -15.48 3.21 -18.46
CA GLY A 179 -14.36 2.73 -17.63
C GLY A 179 -14.35 1.22 -17.38
N ASP A 180 -14.99 0.43 -18.26
CA ASP A 180 -15.18 -1.02 -18.10
C ASP A 180 -13.89 -1.78 -17.77
N LEU A 181 -12.84 -1.63 -18.58
CA LEU A 181 -11.58 -2.35 -18.34
C LEU A 181 -10.85 -1.89 -17.07
N TRP A 182 -11.02 -0.64 -16.68
CA TRP A 182 -10.50 -0.12 -15.42
C TRP A 182 -11.19 -0.75 -14.21
N GLU A 183 -12.50 -0.85 -14.23
CA GLU A 183 -13.28 -1.54 -13.20
C GLU A 183 -12.92 -3.02 -13.11
N ARG A 184 -12.85 -3.69 -14.26
CA ARG A 184 -12.49 -5.11 -14.38
C ARG A 184 -11.07 -5.40 -13.89
N LYS A 185 -10.12 -4.49 -14.12
CA LYS A 185 -8.80 -4.51 -13.49
C LYS A 185 -8.91 -4.58 -11.96
N TYR A 186 -9.75 -3.73 -11.37
CA TYR A 186 -9.89 -3.68 -9.92
C TYR A 186 -10.60 -4.90 -9.34
N VAL A 187 -11.52 -5.51 -10.08
CA VAL A 187 -12.08 -6.81 -9.74
C VAL A 187 -10.96 -7.87 -9.66
N MET A 188 -10.09 -7.94 -10.68
CA MET A 188 -8.95 -8.86 -10.66
C MET A 188 -8.05 -8.62 -9.45
N LEU A 189 -7.59 -7.37 -9.27
CA LEU A 189 -6.69 -7.02 -8.17
C LEU A 189 -7.29 -7.31 -6.78
N GLY A 190 -8.60 -7.06 -6.61
CA GLY A 190 -9.31 -7.38 -5.36
C GLY A 190 -9.36 -8.89 -5.08
N LEU A 191 -9.70 -9.68 -6.09
CA LEU A 191 -9.77 -11.15 -5.98
C LEU A 191 -8.37 -11.77 -5.80
N GLU A 192 -7.34 -11.23 -6.45
CA GLU A 192 -5.94 -11.67 -6.29
C GLU A 192 -5.41 -11.43 -4.89
N GLU A 193 -5.65 -10.24 -4.32
CA GLU A 193 -5.24 -9.95 -2.93
C GLU A 193 -6.00 -10.82 -1.93
N TYR A 194 -7.31 -11.05 -2.17
CA TYR A 194 -8.10 -11.94 -1.34
C TYR A 194 -7.57 -13.39 -1.40
N TYR A 195 -7.33 -13.90 -2.61
CA TYR A 195 -6.77 -15.24 -2.81
C TYR A 195 -5.40 -15.41 -2.18
N ALA A 196 -4.54 -14.41 -2.29
CA ALA A 196 -3.18 -14.44 -1.77
C ALA A 196 -3.09 -14.33 -0.24
N HIS A 197 -4.01 -13.59 0.41
CA HIS A 197 -3.85 -13.16 1.79
C HIS A 197 -4.97 -13.58 2.75
N VAL A 198 -6.14 -13.95 2.24
CA VAL A 198 -7.32 -14.24 3.08
C VAL A 198 -7.79 -15.67 2.93
N ASP A 199 -8.11 -16.09 1.70
CA ASP A 199 -8.58 -17.45 1.42
C ASP A 199 -8.24 -17.87 -0.01
N SER A 200 -7.37 -18.88 -0.13
CA SER A 200 -6.94 -19.48 -1.41
C SER A 200 -8.00 -20.45 -1.98
N SER A 201 -9.28 -20.06 -1.93
CA SER A 201 -10.40 -20.89 -2.41
C SER A 201 -10.30 -21.14 -3.93
N PRO A 202 -10.45 -22.41 -4.39
CA PRO A 202 -10.50 -22.73 -5.81
C PRO A 202 -11.60 -21.97 -6.56
N ALA A 203 -12.74 -21.68 -5.90
CA ALA A 203 -13.84 -20.94 -6.51
C ALA A 203 -13.46 -19.51 -6.87
N VAL A 204 -12.66 -18.83 -6.02
CA VAL A 204 -12.14 -17.49 -6.29
C VAL A 204 -11.20 -17.51 -7.50
N LEU A 205 -10.27 -18.48 -7.52
CA LEU A 205 -9.32 -18.59 -8.63
C LEU A 205 -10.02 -18.90 -9.95
N GLU A 206 -11.01 -19.77 -9.94
CA GLU A 206 -11.78 -20.11 -11.15
C GLU A 206 -12.60 -18.92 -11.66
N ALA A 207 -13.24 -18.16 -10.76
CA ALA A 207 -13.94 -16.94 -11.13
C ALA A 207 -12.99 -15.88 -11.72
N LEU A 208 -11.82 -15.72 -11.13
CA LEU A 208 -10.76 -14.82 -11.61
C LEU A 208 -10.29 -15.23 -13.01
N LYS A 209 -10.04 -16.53 -13.25
CA LYS A 209 -9.66 -17.08 -14.57
C LYS A 209 -10.74 -16.81 -15.62
N ARG A 210 -12.00 -17.11 -15.32
CA ARG A 210 -13.12 -16.85 -16.24
C ARG A 210 -13.24 -15.37 -16.57
N HIS A 211 -13.02 -14.48 -15.58
CA HIS A 211 -13.05 -13.04 -15.78
C HIS A 211 -11.91 -12.56 -16.69
N ALA A 212 -10.69 -13.05 -16.48
CA ALA A 212 -9.52 -12.76 -17.31
C ALA A 212 -9.70 -13.31 -18.74
N ASP A 213 -10.19 -14.54 -18.89
CA ASP A 213 -10.45 -15.17 -20.20
C ASP A 213 -11.50 -14.39 -21.02
N CYS A 214 -12.52 -13.82 -20.35
CA CYS A 214 -13.48 -12.94 -20.99
C CYS A 214 -12.80 -11.66 -21.52
N ILE A 215 -11.86 -11.06 -20.79
CA ILE A 215 -11.08 -9.92 -21.27
C ILE A 215 -10.24 -10.30 -22.50
N ILE A 216 -9.50 -11.41 -22.43
CA ILE A 216 -8.68 -11.91 -23.55
C ILE A 216 -9.54 -12.19 -24.80
N ALA A 217 -10.77 -12.67 -24.63
CA ALA A 217 -11.66 -12.93 -25.75
C ALA A 217 -12.11 -11.64 -26.47
N GLN A 218 -12.20 -10.53 -25.75
CA GLN A 218 -12.72 -9.25 -26.25
C GLN A 218 -11.62 -8.28 -26.72
N VAL A 219 -10.44 -8.34 -26.11
CA VAL A 219 -9.33 -7.38 -26.27
C VAL A 219 -8.12 -8.07 -26.88
N GLY A 220 -7.47 -7.42 -27.85
CA GLY A 220 -6.31 -7.95 -28.58
C GLY A 220 -6.24 -7.38 -29.99
N HIS A 221 -5.39 -7.97 -30.84
CA HIS A 221 -5.32 -7.58 -32.24
C HIS A 221 -6.62 -7.91 -33.00
N ALA A 222 -6.84 -7.17 -34.09
CA ALA A 222 -8.01 -7.37 -34.95
C ALA A 222 -8.25 -8.87 -35.24
N PRO A 223 -9.51 -9.35 -35.19
CA PRO A 223 -10.77 -8.60 -35.15
C PRO A 223 -11.23 -8.15 -33.75
N LYS A 224 -10.45 -8.37 -32.69
CA LYS A 224 -10.76 -7.86 -31.35
C LYS A 224 -10.52 -6.36 -31.29
N LYS A 225 -10.96 -5.72 -30.21
CA LYS A 225 -10.64 -4.30 -29.96
C LYS A 225 -9.23 -4.15 -29.41
N GLU A 226 -8.46 -3.23 -29.99
CA GLU A 226 -7.12 -2.92 -29.48
C GLU A 226 -7.23 -2.27 -28.09
N ILE A 227 -6.35 -2.66 -27.17
CA ILE A 227 -6.38 -2.16 -25.78
C ILE A 227 -6.20 -0.64 -25.72
N THR A 228 -5.40 -0.09 -26.62
CA THR A 228 -5.13 1.34 -26.73
C THR A 228 -6.27 2.16 -27.35
N ASP A 229 -7.33 1.51 -27.85
CA ASP A 229 -8.56 2.16 -28.29
C ASP A 229 -9.64 2.20 -27.19
N LEU A 230 -9.33 1.63 -26.02
CA LEU A 230 -10.27 1.49 -24.91
C LEU A 230 -9.79 2.30 -23.71
N GLY A 231 -10.64 3.17 -23.18
CA GLY A 231 -10.35 4.04 -22.06
C GLY A 231 -11.17 5.33 -22.17
N TRP A 232 -11.15 6.15 -21.13
CA TRP A 232 -11.96 7.37 -21.10
C TRP A 232 -11.14 8.66 -21.00
N SER A 233 -9.84 8.57 -20.80
CA SER A 233 -9.05 9.75 -20.52
C SER A 233 -9.08 10.75 -21.66
N ALA A 234 -9.45 11.96 -21.32
CA ALA A 234 -9.40 13.16 -22.14
C ALA A 234 -10.51 13.39 -23.16
N THR A 235 -11.56 12.57 -23.24
CA THR A 235 -12.71 12.87 -24.12
C THR A 235 -13.41 14.20 -23.78
N ASN A 236 -13.31 14.63 -22.51
CA ASN A 236 -13.99 15.83 -22.01
C ASN A 236 -13.17 17.12 -22.05
N ILE A 237 -11.89 17.07 -22.44
CA ILE A 237 -11.00 18.24 -22.41
C ILE A 237 -10.49 18.69 -23.79
N GLY A 238 -11.10 18.16 -24.86
CA GLY A 238 -10.76 18.54 -26.24
C GLY A 238 -9.38 18.10 -26.70
N ALA A 239 -8.72 17.20 -25.97
CA ALA A 239 -7.44 16.60 -26.34
C ALA A 239 -7.65 15.18 -26.88
N GLU A 240 -6.71 14.70 -27.69
CA GLU A 240 -6.70 13.30 -28.13
C GLU A 240 -6.65 12.36 -26.89
N PRO A 241 -7.56 11.36 -26.80
CA PRO A 241 -7.58 10.40 -25.70
C PRO A 241 -6.28 9.60 -25.66
N CYS A 242 -5.68 9.44 -24.49
CA CYS A 242 -4.49 8.60 -24.35
C CYS A 242 -4.78 7.14 -24.02
N HIS A 243 -5.97 6.84 -23.51
CA HIS A 243 -6.46 5.48 -23.22
C HIS A 243 -5.50 4.61 -22.39
N ILE A 244 -4.75 5.21 -21.49
CA ILE A 244 -3.76 4.51 -20.66
C ILE A 244 -4.41 3.57 -19.64
N GLU A 245 -5.63 3.84 -19.23
CA GLU A 245 -6.33 3.13 -18.13
C GLU A 245 -6.45 1.64 -18.42
N SER A 246 -6.80 1.28 -19.65
CA SER A 246 -6.97 -0.12 -20.05
C SER A 246 -5.65 -0.89 -20.03
N SER A 247 -4.55 -0.27 -20.41
CA SER A 247 -3.22 -0.89 -20.41
C SER A 247 -2.71 -1.21 -19.01
N THR A 248 -3.30 -0.63 -17.97
CA THR A 248 -2.97 -0.96 -16.57
C THR A 248 -3.42 -2.37 -16.16
N LEU A 249 -4.15 -3.09 -17.00
CA LEU A 249 -4.41 -4.53 -16.87
C LEU A 249 -3.12 -5.37 -16.84
N LEU A 250 -1.99 -4.81 -17.25
CA LEU A 250 -0.70 -5.50 -17.19
C LEU A 250 -0.38 -6.06 -15.79
N GLU A 251 -0.65 -5.28 -14.71
CA GLU A 251 -0.38 -5.72 -13.34
C GLU A 251 -1.16 -6.99 -12.97
N PRO A 252 -2.51 -7.03 -13.04
CA PRO A 252 -3.25 -8.22 -12.64
C PRO A 252 -3.01 -9.42 -13.56
N PHE A 253 -2.82 -9.23 -14.86
CA PHE A 253 -2.49 -10.36 -15.72
C PHE A 253 -1.15 -11.02 -15.39
N MET A 254 -0.14 -10.22 -15.02
CA MET A 254 1.14 -10.77 -14.54
C MET A 254 0.99 -11.47 -13.18
N ARG A 255 0.19 -10.94 -12.27
CA ARG A 255 -0.12 -11.60 -10.99
C ARG A 255 -0.86 -12.92 -11.21
N LEU A 256 -1.85 -12.95 -12.11
CA LEU A 256 -2.58 -14.16 -12.45
C LEU A 256 -1.68 -15.20 -13.12
N PHE A 257 -0.76 -14.79 -14.00
CA PHE A 257 0.28 -15.68 -14.54
C PHE A 257 1.13 -16.28 -13.42
N ASN A 258 1.57 -15.48 -12.45
CA ASN A 258 2.36 -15.96 -11.32
C ASN A 258 1.58 -16.97 -10.45
N LEU A 259 0.27 -16.79 -10.29
CA LEU A 259 -0.59 -17.71 -9.55
C LEU A 259 -0.83 -19.03 -10.29
N THR A 260 -1.05 -18.98 -11.62
CA THR A 260 -1.54 -20.12 -12.38
C THR A 260 -0.46 -20.80 -13.23
N GLY A 261 0.48 -20.04 -13.78
CA GLY A 261 1.44 -20.45 -14.80
C GLY A 261 0.85 -20.67 -16.20
N GLU A 262 -0.38 -20.21 -16.42
CA GLU A 262 -1.05 -20.40 -17.68
C GLU A 262 -0.56 -19.40 -18.73
N GLN A 263 0.06 -19.90 -19.79
CA GLN A 263 0.80 -19.10 -20.79
C GLN A 263 -0.05 -17.99 -21.42
N ARG A 264 -1.36 -18.19 -21.61
CA ARG A 264 -2.26 -17.20 -22.21
C ARG A 264 -2.28 -15.86 -21.46
N TYR A 265 -2.04 -15.86 -20.14
CA TYR A 265 -1.98 -14.63 -19.35
C TYR A 265 -0.68 -13.87 -19.58
N LEU A 266 0.44 -14.58 -19.73
CA LEU A 266 1.71 -13.97 -20.13
C LEU A 266 1.67 -13.47 -21.59
N ASP A 267 1.02 -14.20 -22.48
CA ASP A 267 0.86 -13.78 -23.89
C ASP A 267 0.05 -12.48 -23.98
N PHE A 268 -1.03 -12.37 -23.19
CA PHE A 268 -1.82 -11.15 -23.14
C PHE A 268 -1.06 -9.98 -22.48
N ALA A 269 -0.28 -10.24 -21.42
CA ALA A 269 0.61 -9.25 -20.83
C ALA A 269 1.66 -8.76 -21.82
N THR A 270 2.24 -9.66 -22.61
CA THR A 270 3.19 -9.34 -23.69
C THR A 270 2.55 -8.43 -24.74
N TYR A 271 1.32 -8.75 -25.17
CA TYR A 271 0.55 -7.89 -26.06
C TYR A 271 0.38 -6.45 -25.49
N ILE A 272 0.07 -6.32 -24.19
CA ILE A 272 -0.04 -5.01 -23.55
C ILE A 272 1.30 -4.25 -23.58
N VAL A 273 2.42 -4.93 -23.28
CA VAL A 273 3.76 -4.33 -23.33
C VAL A 273 4.10 -3.87 -24.76
N GLU A 274 3.82 -4.69 -25.76
CA GLU A 274 4.05 -4.38 -27.18
C GLU A 274 3.18 -3.22 -27.68
N SER A 275 1.98 -3.03 -27.11
CA SER A 275 1.10 -1.91 -27.44
C SER A 275 1.65 -0.54 -27.01
N GLY A 276 2.67 -0.53 -26.12
CA GLY A 276 3.32 0.69 -25.64
C GLY A 276 2.51 1.51 -24.62
N GLY A 277 1.32 1.05 -24.24
CA GLY A 277 0.52 1.63 -23.15
C GLY A 277 -0.52 2.67 -23.56
N THR A 278 -0.31 3.42 -24.63
CA THR A 278 -1.29 4.41 -25.14
C THR A 278 -1.37 4.39 -26.67
N LYS A 279 -2.45 4.96 -27.22
CA LYS A 279 -2.70 4.98 -28.66
C LYS A 279 -1.65 5.75 -29.47
N HIS A 280 -1.19 6.87 -28.94
CA HIS A 280 -0.35 7.82 -29.69
C HIS A 280 1.10 7.88 -29.21
N TYR A 281 1.39 7.33 -28.05
CA TYR A 281 2.68 7.40 -27.40
C TYR A 281 3.07 6.04 -26.84
N ASN A 282 4.24 5.55 -27.23
CA ASN A 282 4.82 4.37 -26.59
C ASN A 282 5.53 4.80 -25.29
N LEU A 283 4.85 4.65 -24.15
CA LEU A 283 5.36 5.08 -22.85
C LEU A 283 6.63 4.33 -22.44
N ILE A 284 6.76 3.07 -22.85
CA ILE A 284 7.91 2.21 -22.51
C ILE A 284 9.15 2.71 -23.26
N GLU A 285 9.01 3.01 -24.57
CA GLU A 285 10.10 3.60 -25.36
C GLU A 285 10.51 4.98 -24.85
N LEU A 286 9.54 5.83 -24.55
CA LEU A 286 9.81 7.17 -24.00
C LEU A 286 10.52 7.09 -22.65
N ALA A 287 10.14 6.15 -21.79
CA ALA A 287 10.83 5.91 -20.52
C ALA A 287 12.24 5.37 -20.74
N CYS A 288 12.45 4.44 -21.69
CA CYS A 288 13.79 4.01 -22.09
C CYS A 288 14.67 5.16 -22.56
N ALA A 289 14.09 6.09 -23.32
CA ALA A 289 14.76 7.31 -23.77
C ALA A 289 14.96 8.36 -22.65
N ASN A 290 14.60 8.02 -21.42
CA ASN A 290 14.70 8.89 -20.24
C ASN A 290 13.89 10.20 -20.36
N THR A 291 12.76 10.16 -21.07
CA THR A 291 11.85 11.28 -21.21
C THR A 291 11.19 11.60 -19.85
N PRO A 292 11.12 12.88 -19.42
CA PRO A 292 10.40 13.25 -18.22
C PRO A 292 8.90 12.87 -18.30
N PRO A 293 8.29 12.37 -17.19
CA PRO A 293 6.93 11.84 -17.24
C PRO A 293 5.88 12.84 -17.72
N TYR A 294 6.00 14.12 -17.37
CA TYR A 294 5.09 15.17 -17.81
C TYR A 294 5.15 15.49 -19.33
N LEU A 295 6.10 14.90 -20.05
CA LEU A 295 6.24 15.01 -21.50
C LEU A 295 5.87 13.73 -22.25
N MET A 296 5.53 12.64 -21.54
CA MET A 296 5.40 11.32 -22.14
C MET A 296 4.05 11.06 -22.83
N SER A 297 3.01 11.82 -22.55
CA SER A 297 1.67 11.59 -23.13
C SER A 297 0.96 12.90 -23.53
N GLY A 298 1.67 13.80 -24.17
CA GLY A 298 1.10 15.02 -24.74
C GLY A 298 0.39 15.89 -23.69
N HIS A 299 -0.93 16.06 -23.86
CA HIS A 299 -1.70 16.99 -23.02
C HIS A 299 -2.10 16.43 -21.65
N TYR A 300 -2.13 15.09 -21.46
CA TYR A 300 -2.65 14.49 -20.24
C TYR A 300 -1.82 13.30 -19.72
N PRO A 301 -0.65 13.56 -19.15
CA PRO A 301 0.19 12.52 -18.57
C PRO A 301 -0.36 12.06 -17.20
N LYS A 302 -1.43 11.25 -17.21
CA LYS A 302 -2.08 10.70 -16.03
C LYS A 302 -1.07 9.98 -15.13
N ALA A 303 -0.90 10.51 -13.92
CA ALA A 303 0.16 10.08 -13.02
C ALA A 303 -0.08 8.70 -12.42
N TYR A 304 -1.29 8.48 -11.91
CA TYR A 304 -1.68 7.23 -11.27
C TYR A 304 -1.65 6.06 -12.25
N GLU A 305 -2.27 6.21 -13.40
CA GLU A 305 -2.38 5.16 -14.42
C GLU A 305 -1.02 4.84 -15.04
N MET A 306 -0.18 5.86 -15.26
CA MET A 306 1.18 5.65 -15.76
C MET A 306 2.00 4.79 -14.78
N MET A 307 1.99 5.12 -13.49
CA MET A 307 2.67 4.29 -12.49
C MET A 307 2.06 2.90 -12.40
N SER A 308 0.73 2.75 -12.49
CA SER A 308 0.07 1.43 -12.49
C SER A 308 0.50 0.55 -13.66
N LEU A 309 0.65 1.11 -14.86
CA LEU A 309 1.20 0.39 -16.01
C LEU A 309 2.62 -0.10 -15.71
N PHE A 310 3.45 0.78 -15.13
CA PHE A 310 4.84 0.44 -14.83
C PHE A 310 4.99 -0.49 -13.61
N GLU A 311 4.05 -0.53 -12.66
CA GLU A 311 3.97 -1.61 -11.65
C GLU A 311 3.82 -2.97 -12.35
N GLY A 312 2.93 -3.05 -13.34
CA GLY A 312 2.79 -4.25 -14.19
C GLY A 312 4.05 -4.57 -15.00
N LEU A 313 4.74 -3.55 -15.51
CA LEU A 313 6.00 -3.73 -16.25
C LEU A 313 7.12 -4.29 -15.35
N VAL A 314 7.14 -3.92 -14.06
CA VAL A 314 8.06 -4.53 -13.07
C VAL A 314 7.75 -6.01 -12.87
N GLU A 315 6.47 -6.39 -12.77
CA GLU A 315 6.08 -7.80 -12.66
C GLU A 315 6.42 -8.57 -13.96
N TYR A 316 6.22 -7.95 -15.11
CA TYR A 316 6.62 -8.52 -16.41
C TYR A 316 8.14 -8.75 -16.49
N TYR A 317 8.94 -7.77 -16.03
CA TYR A 317 10.39 -7.90 -15.93
C TYR A 317 10.82 -9.07 -15.03
N ARG A 318 10.17 -9.27 -13.88
CA ARG A 318 10.48 -10.40 -12.98
C ARG A 318 10.38 -11.75 -13.69
N VAL A 319 9.41 -11.89 -14.57
CA VAL A 319 9.17 -13.13 -15.31
C VAL A 319 10.08 -13.25 -16.53
N THR A 320 10.22 -12.19 -17.31
CA THR A 320 10.92 -12.23 -18.61
C THR A 320 12.41 -11.97 -18.52
N GLY A 321 12.84 -11.15 -17.57
CA GLY A 321 14.20 -10.62 -17.48
C GLY A 321 14.55 -9.60 -18.56
N ASP A 322 13.54 -8.99 -19.22
CA ASP A 322 13.75 -8.05 -20.33
C ASP A 322 14.45 -6.77 -19.84
N ALA A 323 15.68 -6.57 -20.29
CA ALA A 323 16.54 -5.45 -19.90
C ALA A 323 15.96 -4.08 -20.30
N LYS A 324 15.17 -4.00 -21.39
CA LYS A 324 14.50 -2.78 -21.83
C LYS A 324 13.42 -2.38 -20.83
N CYS A 325 12.61 -3.34 -20.36
CA CYS A 325 11.62 -3.09 -19.32
C CYS A 325 12.29 -2.58 -18.04
N ARG A 326 13.42 -3.18 -17.63
CA ARG A 326 14.20 -2.73 -16.47
C ARG A 326 14.67 -1.30 -16.63
N GLN A 327 15.23 -0.94 -17.78
CA GLN A 327 15.67 0.43 -18.06
C GLN A 327 14.50 1.40 -17.99
N ALA A 328 13.36 1.05 -18.61
CA ALA A 328 12.18 1.88 -18.68
C ALA A 328 11.65 2.23 -17.27
N PHE A 329 11.40 1.24 -16.42
CA PHE A 329 10.84 1.52 -15.09
C PHE A 329 11.84 2.20 -14.14
N LEU A 330 13.15 1.94 -14.24
CA LEU A 330 14.15 2.65 -13.43
C LEU A 330 14.31 4.10 -13.87
N ASN A 331 14.29 4.39 -15.17
CA ASN A 331 14.31 5.74 -15.67
C ASN A 331 13.06 6.51 -15.24
N LEU A 332 11.87 5.91 -15.37
CA LEU A 332 10.62 6.51 -14.92
C LEU A 332 10.66 6.79 -13.41
N TYR A 333 11.08 5.81 -12.59
CA TYR A 333 11.24 6.00 -11.14
C TYR A 333 12.14 7.20 -10.82
N ASN A 334 13.31 7.30 -11.44
CA ASN A 334 14.24 8.40 -11.20
C ASN A 334 13.68 9.76 -11.63
N ASN A 335 13.00 9.81 -12.76
CA ASN A 335 12.37 11.04 -13.25
C ASN A 335 11.21 11.47 -12.34
N ILE A 336 10.34 10.56 -11.92
CA ILE A 336 9.28 10.87 -10.96
C ILE A 336 9.89 11.43 -9.67
N ARG A 337 10.84 10.70 -9.08
CA ARG A 337 11.49 11.08 -7.82
C ARG A 337 12.08 12.49 -7.85
N THR A 338 12.70 12.89 -8.96
CA THR A 338 13.45 14.14 -9.05
C THR A 338 12.66 15.30 -9.61
N ARG A 339 11.55 15.03 -10.35
CA ARG A 339 10.80 16.06 -11.05
C ARG A 339 9.36 16.24 -10.58
N GLU A 340 8.78 15.20 -10.01
CA GLU A 340 7.35 15.18 -9.72
C GLU A 340 7.02 15.11 -8.23
N ILE A 341 7.96 14.67 -7.40
CA ILE A 341 7.67 14.47 -5.96
C ILE A 341 8.01 15.73 -5.16
N THR A 342 6.99 16.26 -4.51
CA THR A 342 7.06 17.47 -3.68
C THR A 342 7.69 17.20 -2.32
N ILE A 343 7.82 18.23 -1.52
CA ILE A 343 8.40 18.18 -0.17
C ILE A 343 7.67 17.20 0.77
N ILE A 344 6.37 16.96 0.57
CA ILE A 344 5.58 16.02 1.39
C ILE A 344 5.57 14.59 0.82
N GLY A 345 6.34 14.30 -0.21
CA GLY A 345 6.47 12.95 -0.77
C GLY A 345 5.33 12.53 -1.71
N ASN A 346 4.45 13.44 -2.10
CA ASN A 346 3.38 13.23 -3.07
C ASN A 346 3.63 14.05 -4.34
N GLY A 347 2.94 13.73 -5.43
CA GLY A 347 3.07 14.40 -6.72
C GLY A 347 1.73 14.55 -7.44
N GLY A 348 1.81 14.98 -8.70
CA GLY A 348 0.65 15.29 -9.53
C GLY A 348 0.11 16.69 -9.32
N ALA A 349 -0.20 17.37 -10.40
CA ALA A 349 -0.71 18.75 -10.38
C ALA A 349 -1.67 18.99 -11.55
N ASP A 350 -2.53 20.00 -11.41
CA ASP A 350 -3.19 20.60 -12.56
C ASP A 350 -2.15 21.30 -13.44
N ARG A 351 -2.37 21.23 -14.73
CA ARG A 351 -1.65 22.08 -15.65
C ARG A 351 -2.40 23.41 -15.80
N PRO A 352 -1.70 24.54 -15.92
CA PRO A 352 -2.34 25.86 -16.05
C PRO A 352 -3.36 25.96 -17.19
N PHE A 353 -3.23 25.11 -18.21
CA PHE A 353 -4.10 25.07 -19.39
C PHE A 353 -5.12 23.91 -19.40
N HIS A 354 -5.14 23.06 -18.35
CA HIS A 354 -6.00 21.88 -18.24
C HIS A 354 -6.62 21.76 -16.84
N PRO A 355 -7.60 22.60 -16.51
CA PRO A 355 -8.16 22.71 -15.16
C PRO A 355 -8.98 21.47 -14.72
N TYR A 356 -9.18 20.49 -15.59
CA TYR A 356 -10.02 19.31 -15.32
C TYR A 356 -9.26 18.08 -14.81
N VAL A 357 -7.94 18.16 -14.65
CA VAL A 357 -7.12 17.02 -14.25
C VAL A 357 -7.07 16.76 -12.73
N ALA A 358 -7.73 17.58 -11.93
CA ALA A 358 -7.93 17.39 -10.48
C ALA A 358 -6.64 17.08 -9.67
N GLY A 359 -5.48 17.56 -10.14
CA GLY A 359 -4.18 17.24 -9.51
C GLY A 359 -3.61 15.87 -9.85
N GLU A 360 -4.14 15.19 -10.87
CA GLU A 360 -3.87 13.80 -11.20
C GLU A 360 -2.81 13.60 -12.31
N ALA A 361 -2.32 14.67 -12.92
CA ALA A 361 -1.35 14.59 -14.01
C ALA A 361 0.07 14.90 -13.54
N TRP A 362 1.07 14.35 -14.23
CA TRP A 362 2.44 14.81 -14.09
C TRP A 362 2.59 16.21 -14.68
N GLY A 363 3.18 17.13 -13.94
CA GLY A 363 3.25 18.54 -14.31
C GLY A 363 4.61 19.19 -14.03
N ASN A 364 5.68 18.40 -13.87
CA ASN A 364 6.94 18.85 -13.29
C ASN A 364 6.73 19.36 -11.84
N THR A 365 5.89 18.64 -11.11
CA THR A 365 5.23 19.08 -9.87
C THR A 365 6.22 19.48 -8.77
N ALA A 366 7.39 18.82 -8.69
CA ALA A 366 8.42 19.17 -7.72
C ALA A 366 8.88 20.63 -7.88
N PHE A 367 8.95 21.15 -9.12
CA PHE A 367 9.38 22.51 -9.42
C PHE A 367 8.22 23.51 -9.42
N GLU A 368 6.99 23.03 -9.59
CA GLU A 368 5.79 23.86 -9.63
C GLU A 368 5.03 23.90 -8.31
N GLN A 369 5.55 23.31 -7.24
CA GLN A 369 4.82 23.12 -5.98
C GLN A 369 4.54 24.43 -5.21
N THR A 370 5.17 25.54 -5.58
CA THR A 370 4.92 26.89 -5.04
C THR A 370 4.25 27.82 -6.05
N ASN A 371 3.95 27.35 -7.26
CA ASN A 371 3.33 28.15 -8.31
C ASN A 371 1.86 28.46 -7.94
N PRO A 372 1.48 29.73 -7.72
CA PRO A 372 0.13 30.12 -7.29
C PRO A 372 -0.94 29.89 -8.37
N ALA A 373 -0.56 29.70 -9.63
CA ALA A 373 -1.48 29.40 -10.72
C ALA A 373 -2.00 27.94 -10.65
N ILE A 374 -1.31 27.06 -9.91
CA ILE A 374 -1.72 25.67 -9.72
C ILE A 374 -2.58 25.55 -8.46
N THR A 375 -3.87 25.33 -8.65
CA THR A 375 -4.86 25.33 -7.58
C THR A 375 -5.21 23.94 -7.07
N ARG A 376 -4.81 22.88 -7.79
CA ARG A 376 -5.02 21.48 -7.37
C ARG A 376 -3.76 20.68 -7.62
N MET A 377 -3.30 19.99 -6.61
CA MET A 377 -2.12 19.13 -6.70
C MET A 377 -2.14 18.02 -5.66
N MET A 378 -1.30 17.02 -5.87
CA MET A 378 -1.02 15.95 -4.93
C MET A 378 -2.26 15.13 -4.58
N GLU A 379 -2.85 14.52 -5.60
CA GLU A 379 -3.89 13.51 -5.43
C GLU A 379 -3.39 12.38 -4.54
N THR A 380 -4.22 11.97 -3.56
CA THR A 380 -3.83 10.89 -2.63
C THR A 380 -3.57 9.58 -3.35
N CYS A 381 -4.32 9.26 -4.43
CA CYS A 381 -4.06 8.06 -5.23
C CYS A 381 -2.67 8.08 -5.87
N VAL A 382 -2.21 9.21 -6.35
CA VAL A 382 -0.85 9.36 -6.93
C VAL A 382 0.20 9.03 -5.88
N GLY A 383 0.09 9.59 -4.66
CA GLY A 383 1.04 9.32 -3.59
C GLY A 383 1.07 7.86 -3.13
N VAL A 384 -0.10 7.22 -2.98
CA VAL A 384 -0.18 5.79 -2.64
C VAL A 384 0.44 4.91 -3.73
N THR A 385 0.19 5.24 -5.01
CA THR A 385 0.76 4.46 -6.12
C THR A 385 2.27 4.71 -6.23
N TRP A 386 2.74 5.93 -5.96
CA TRP A 386 4.17 6.20 -5.83
C TRP A 386 4.82 5.34 -4.74
N MET A 387 4.20 5.24 -3.56
CA MET A 387 4.68 4.38 -2.47
C MET A 387 4.76 2.91 -2.90
N LYS A 388 3.75 2.39 -3.61
CA LYS A 388 3.76 1.01 -4.14
C LYS A 388 4.87 0.82 -5.18
N PHE A 389 5.02 1.76 -6.11
CA PHE A 389 6.06 1.71 -7.13
C PHE A 389 7.46 1.78 -6.50
N CYS A 390 7.68 2.64 -5.51
CA CYS A 390 8.92 2.66 -4.72
C CYS A 390 9.17 1.31 -4.01
N SER A 391 8.12 0.67 -3.46
CA SER A 391 8.23 -0.66 -2.86
C SER A 391 8.68 -1.72 -3.87
N GLN A 392 8.19 -1.67 -5.11
CA GLN A 392 8.64 -2.57 -6.19
C GLN A 392 10.12 -2.36 -6.52
N VAL A 393 10.55 -1.09 -6.63
CA VAL A 393 11.97 -0.75 -6.88
C VAL A 393 12.85 -1.16 -5.70
N LEU A 394 12.42 -0.91 -4.46
CA LEU A 394 13.11 -1.33 -3.24
C LEU A 394 13.34 -2.84 -3.22
N ARG A 395 12.30 -3.61 -3.49
CA ARG A 395 12.36 -5.08 -3.51
C ARG A 395 13.37 -5.59 -4.53
N LEU A 396 13.31 -5.08 -5.75
CA LEU A 396 14.18 -5.52 -6.85
C LEU A 396 15.64 -5.12 -6.70
N THR A 397 15.92 -3.99 -6.07
CA THR A 397 17.25 -3.36 -6.14
C THR A 397 17.94 -3.23 -4.78
N GLY A 398 17.22 -3.41 -3.69
CA GLY A 398 17.72 -3.11 -2.35
C GLY A 398 18.09 -1.63 -2.13
N ASN A 399 17.65 -0.72 -3.01
CA ASN A 399 18.06 0.69 -2.97
C ASN A 399 17.36 1.45 -1.83
N PRO A 400 18.09 1.93 -0.80
CA PRO A 400 17.51 2.65 0.33
C PRO A 400 16.83 3.97 -0.06
N THR A 401 17.18 4.58 -1.19
CA THR A 401 16.53 5.80 -1.68
C THR A 401 15.04 5.60 -1.93
N ALA A 402 14.63 4.41 -2.38
CA ALA A 402 13.21 4.11 -2.56
C ALA A 402 12.47 4.11 -1.21
N MET A 403 13.13 3.69 -0.15
CA MET A 403 12.55 3.75 1.20
C MET A 403 12.56 5.18 1.78
N ASP A 404 13.53 6.02 1.43
CA ASP A 404 13.50 7.44 1.79
C ASP A 404 12.28 8.16 1.19
N GLU A 405 11.90 7.82 -0.05
CA GLU A 405 10.68 8.34 -0.69
C GLU A 405 9.40 7.83 0.00
N ILE A 406 9.36 6.54 0.35
CA ILE A 406 8.24 5.96 1.12
C ILE A 406 8.10 6.64 2.49
N GLU A 407 9.20 6.80 3.23
CA GLU A 407 9.21 7.45 4.54
C GLU A 407 8.71 8.90 4.47
N LYS A 408 9.21 9.66 3.49
CA LYS A 408 8.78 11.04 3.23
C LYS A 408 7.26 11.12 3.01
N TYR A 409 6.72 10.25 2.16
CA TYR A 409 5.28 10.20 1.89
C TYR A 409 4.48 9.76 3.11
N VAL A 410 4.89 8.70 3.79
CA VAL A 410 4.19 8.17 4.98
C VAL A 410 4.02 9.27 6.02
N TYR A 411 5.09 9.87 6.51
CA TYR A 411 5.03 10.82 7.62
C TYR A 411 4.43 12.19 7.27
N ASN A 412 4.24 12.49 5.99
CA ASN A 412 3.67 13.76 5.55
C ASN A 412 2.42 13.57 4.68
N GLY A 413 2.58 13.25 3.39
CA GLY A 413 1.49 13.21 2.43
C GLY A 413 0.40 12.21 2.76
N LEU A 414 0.75 10.98 3.19
CA LEU A 414 -0.21 9.93 3.50
C LEU A 414 -0.99 10.21 4.79
N LEU A 415 -0.26 10.41 5.90
CA LEU A 415 -0.92 10.69 7.19
C LEU A 415 -1.65 12.04 7.15
N GLY A 416 -1.10 13.03 6.44
CA GLY A 416 -1.74 14.33 6.24
C GLY A 416 -3.00 14.27 5.38
N ALA A 417 -3.16 13.27 4.54
CA ALA A 417 -4.36 13.06 3.75
C ALA A 417 -5.50 12.43 4.55
N MET A 418 -5.21 11.73 5.66
CA MET A 418 -6.22 11.08 6.48
C MET A 418 -6.95 12.10 7.36
N LYS A 419 -8.27 12.03 7.42
CA LYS A 419 -9.05 12.81 8.38
C LYS A 419 -8.66 12.44 9.81
N PRO A 420 -8.69 13.40 10.76
CA PRO A 420 -8.38 13.13 12.17
C PRO A 420 -9.23 12.00 12.80
N SER A 421 -10.47 11.85 12.33
CA SER A 421 -11.39 10.77 12.70
C SER A 421 -11.02 9.40 12.15
N GLY A 422 -10.12 9.32 11.16
CA GLY A 422 -9.74 8.08 10.48
C GLY A 422 -10.78 7.51 9.51
N ASP A 423 -11.84 8.25 9.23
CA ASP A 423 -13.00 7.83 8.46
C ASP A 423 -13.05 8.42 7.03
N GLY A 424 -11.89 8.66 6.47
CA GLY A 424 -11.74 9.16 5.10
C GLY A 424 -10.41 9.85 4.85
N PHE A 425 -10.17 10.14 3.56
CA PHE A 425 -8.97 10.77 3.05
C PHE A 425 -9.31 11.94 2.15
N SER A 426 -8.42 12.93 2.08
CA SER A 426 -8.53 14.00 1.08
C SER A 426 -8.30 13.45 -0.34
N TYR A 427 -8.91 14.10 -1.31
CA TYR A 427 -8.60 13.90 -2.72
C TYR A 427 -7.30 14.62 -3.05
N VAL A 428 -7.22 15.90 -2.74
CA VAL A 428 -6.11 16.80 -3.04
C VAL A 428 -5.55 17.39 -1.75
N ASN A 429 -4.23 17.55 -1.69
CA ASN A 429 -3.48 18.01 -0.53
C ASN A 429 -2.64 19.23 -0.89
N LEU A 430 -3.17 20.43 -0.67
CA LEU A 430 -2.41 21.65 -0.95
C LEU A 430 -1.32 21.87 0.11
N LEU A 431 -0.18 22.40 -0.33
CA LEU A 431 0.92 22.81 0.55
C LEU A 431 0.63 24.17 1.18
N ASN A 432 0.09 25.11 0.38
CA ASN A 432 -0.43 26.39 0.84
C ASN A 432 -1.89 26.49 0.41
N GLY A 433 -2.80 26.05 1.28
CA GLY A 433 -4.22 25.98 0.98
C GLY A 433 -4.99 25.03 1.90
N ASN A 434 -5.89 24.25 1.36
CA ASN A 434 -6.74 23.34 2.13
C ASN A 434 -6.65 21.89 1.64
N LYS A 435 -7.16 20.98 2.45
CA LYS A 435 -7.34 19.57 2.15
C LYS A 435 -8.78 19.35 1.71
N VAL A 436 -8.99 18.75 0.54
CA VAL A 436 -10.32 18.62 -0.05
C VAL A 436 -10.66 17.17 -0.34
N VAL A 437 -11.82 16.73 0.14
CA VAL A 437 -12.29 15.33 0.01
C VAL A 437 -12.85 15.04 -1.39
N ASN A 438 -13.47 16.03 -2.03
CA ASN A 438 -14.15 15.86 -3.31
C ASN A 438 -13.98 17.08 -4.21
N TYR A 439 -13.63 16.83 -5.47
CA TYR A 439 -13.53 17.83 -6.54
C TYR A 439 -14.57 17.62 -7.66
N GLY A 440 -15.78 17.17 -7.32
CA GLY A 440 -16.85 16.98 -8.30
C GLY A 440 -16.96 15.56 -8.87
N TRP A 441 -16.01 14.66 -8.52
CA TRP A 441 -16.10 13.24 -8.81
C TRP A 441 -16.21 12.43 -7.53
N GLY A 442 -17.01 11.38 -7.56
CA GLY A 442 -17.25 10.49 -6.43
C GLY A 442 -18.72 10.43 -6.03
N TRP A 443 -19.07 9.35 -5.37
CA TRP A 443 -20.45 9.05 -4.97
C TRP A 443 -20.69 9.50 -3.52
N LYS A 444 -21.76 10.29 -3.31
CA LYS A 444 -22.18 10.67 -1.97
C LYS A 444 -23.11 9.60 -1.41
N PHE A 445 -22.67 8.92 -0.36
CA PHE A 445 -23.41 7.85 0.32
C PHE A 445 -23.52 8.15 1.81
N ASN A 446 -24.74 8.13 2.37
CA ASN A 446 -25.01 8.35 3.79
C ASN A 446 -24.25 9.55 4.40
N GLY A 447 -24.15 10.66 3.66
CA GLY A 447 -23.54 11.90 4.14
C GLY A 447 -22.01 12.00 3.96
N PHE A 448 -21.33 10.97 3.47
CA PHE A 448 -19.91 11.02 3.14
C PHE A 448 -19.65 10.76 1.64
N TYR A 449 -18.48 11.17 1.16
CA TYR A 449 -18.08 10.93 -0.22
C TYR A 449 -17.24 9.66 -0.33
N VAL A 450 -17.62 8.79 -1.27
CA VAL A 450 -16.83 7.66 -1.74
C VAL A 450 -16.10 8.10 -3.01
N THR A 451 -14.79 8.28 -2.91
CA THR A 451 -13.90 8.65 -4.02
C THR A 451 -12.79 7.62 -4.14
N CYS A 452 -12.10 7.59 -5.28
CA CYS A 452 -10.91 6.75 -5.47
C CYS A 452 -9.89 6.96 -4.33
N CYS A 453 -9.63 8.19 -3.93
CA CYS A 453 -8.67 8.55 -2.88
C CYS A 453 -9.09 8.08 -1.49
N ASN A 454 -10.39 8.18 -1.17
CA ASN A 454 -10.92 7.65 0.08
C ASN A 454 -10.74 6.13 0.23
N LEU A 455 -10.65 5.40 -0.89
CA LEU A 455 -10.49 3.95 -0.90
C LEU A 455 -9.03 3.52 -1.12
N ASN A 456 -8.22 4.37 -1.72
CA ASN A 456 -6.81 4.08 -1.94
C ASN A 456 -5.91 4.53 -0.76
N GLY A 457 -6.30 5.58 -0.03
CA GLY A 457 -5.57 6.01 1.18
C GLY A 457 -5.33 4.90 2.20
N PRO A 458 -6.34 4.07 2.54
CA PRO A 458 -6.15 2.90 3.40
C PRO A 458 -5.09 1.91 2.89
N MET A 459 -4.96 1.75 1.56
CA MET A 459 -3.93 0.90 0.97
C MET A 459 -2.52 1.40 1.30
N GLY A 460 -2.30 2.73 1.30
CA GLY A 460 -1.03 3.32 1.74
C GLY A 460 -0.70 2.97 3.19
N LEU A 461 -1.66 3.08 4.10
CA LEU A 461 -1.48 2.67 5.50
C LEU A 461 -1.20 1.17 5.65
N ALA A 462 -1.90 0.33 4.90
CA ALA A 462 -1.72 -1.12 4.91
C ALA A 462 -0.35 -1.57 4.36
N TYR A 463 0.28 -0.74 3.51
CA TYR A 463 1.64 -0.98 3.02
C TYR A 463 2.74 -0.65 4.04
N ILE A 464 2.46 0.15 5.08
CA ILE A 464 3.47 0.50 6.09
C ILE A 464 4.08 -0.74 6.75
N PRO A 465 3.31 -1.66 7.37
CA PRO A 465 3.88 -2.89 7.93
C PRO A 465 4.52 -3.79 6.86
N TYR A 466 4.04 -3.76 5.62
CA TYR A 466 4.60 -4.57 4.52
C TYR A 466 6.05 -4.22 4.19
N VAL A 467 6.45 -2.95 4.34
CA VAL A 467 7.80 -2.45 4.03
C VAL A 467 8.65 -2.15 5.26
N ALA A 468 8.05 -2.06 6.45
CA ALA A 468 8.75 -1.57 7.66
C ALA A 468 9.95 -2.44 8.05
N VAL A 469 9.78 -3.75 8.07
CA VAL A 469 10.86 -4.72 8.23
C VAL A 469 10.70 -5.79 7.17
N MET A 470 11.77 -6.03 6.45
CA MET A 470 11.85 -7.01 5.36
C MET A 470 13.00 -7.99 5.65
N GLU A 471 13.28 -8.87 4.71
CA GLU A 471 14.41 -9.80 4.80
C GLU A 471 15.13 -9.92 3.45
N ASP A 472 16.41 -10.25 3.53
CA ASP A 472 17.18 -10.79 2.41
C ASP A 472 17.81 -12.14 2.80
N GLY A 473 18.59 -12.74 1.92
CA GLY A 473 19.22 -14.03 2.22
C GLY A 473 20.22 -13.98 3.40
N SER A 474 20.58 -12.81 3.91
CA SER A 474 21.52 -12.63 5.02
C SER A 474 20.86 -12.37 6.38
N GLY A 475 19.55 -12.01 6.40
CA GLY A 475 18.79 -11.75 7.61
C GLY A 475 17.79 -10.58 7.50
N PRO A 476 17.31 -10.02 8.62
CA PRO A 476 16.33 -8.95 8.61
C PRO A 476 16.89 -7.61 8.13
N VAL A 477 16.04 -6.86 7.43
CA VAL A 477 16.31 -5.52 6.90
C VAL A 477 15.29 -4.55 7.49
N VAL A 478 15.72 -3.69 8.41
CA VAL A 478 14.87 -2.69 9.06
C VAL A 478 14.86 -1.43 8.20
N ASN A 479 13.73 -1.11 7.63
CA ASN A 479 13.54 0.00 6.70
C ASN A 479 12.88 1.22 7.33
N LEU A 480 11.90 0.99 8.24
CA LEU A 480 11.14 2.04 8.91
C LEU A 480 11.22 1.83 10.42
N TYR A 481 11.40 2.91 11.15
CA TYR A 481 11.56 2.86 12.60
C TYR A 481 10.24 3.22 13.28
N ASN A 482 9.57 2.19 13.79
CA ASN A 482 8.34 2.32 14.54
C ASN A 482 8.37 1.35 15.72
N ALA A 483 7.79 1.72 16.85
CA ALA A 483 7.70 0.84 18.01
C ALA A 483 6.92 -0.44 17.68
N GLY A 484 7.34 -1.55 18.28
CA GLY A 484 6.69 -2.83 18.06
C GLY A 484 7.61 -4.03 18.11
N SER A 485 7.14 -5.16 17.60
CA SER A 485 7.89 -6.41 17.54
C SER A 485 7.81 -7.09 16.19
N VAL A 486 8.80 -7.91 15.92
CA VAL A 486 8.91 -8.72 14.70
C VAL A 486 9.22 -10.15 15.08
N ASN A 487 8.42 -11.09 14.59
CA ASN A 487 8.65 -12.51 14.72
C ASN A 487 8.98 -13.09 13.34
N THR A 488 10.22 -13.54 13.16
CA THR A 488 10.70 -14.08 11.89
C THR A 488 11.64 -15.26 12.13
N ARG A 489 12.47 -15.60 11.15
CA ARG A 489 13.49 -16.63 11.25
C ARG A 489 14.85 -16.07 10.89
N THR A 490 15.89 -16.66 11.48
CA THR A 490 17.27 -16.42 11.02
C THR A 490 17.51 -17.10 9.67
N PRO A 491 18.58 -16.77 8.95
CA PRO A 491 18.97 -17.51 7.74
C PRO A 491 19.18 -19.02 7.98
N GLY A 492 19.55 -19.43 9.19
CA GLY A 492 19.63 -20.84 9.59
C GLY A 492 18.29 -21.47 9.94
N GLY A 493 17.17 -20.73 9.86
CA GLY A 493 15.81 -21.24 10.01
C GLY A 493 15.26 -21.28 11.43
N GLN A 494 16.02 -20.87 12.46
CA GLN A 494 15.54 -20.82 13.82
C GLN A 494 14.69 -19.56 14.11
N PRO A 495 13.80 -19.58 15.13
CA PRO A 495 13.03 -18.41 15.53
C PRO A 495 13.92 -17.21 15.88
N LEU A 496 13.50 -16.04 15.40
CA LEU A 496 14.13 -14.76 15.68
C LEU A 496 13.07 -13.74 16.09
N HIS A 497 13.25 -13.14 17.25
CA HIS A 497 12.41 -12.07 17.75
C HIS A 497 13.20 -10.75 17.79
N LEU A 498 12.65 -9.69 17.21
CA LEU A 498 13.14 -8.33 17.35
C LEU A 498 12.10 -7.50 18.08
N THR A 499 12.58 -6.59 18.94
CA THR A 499 11.74 -5.54 19.55
C THR A 499 12.33 -4.19 19.19
N LEU A 500 11.51 -3.27 18.71
CA LEU A 500 11.88 -1.89 18.44
C LEU A 500 11.22 -1.01 19.51
N ASP A 501 12.04 -0.36 20.32
CA ASP A 501 11.61 0.60 21.35
C ASP A 501 11.98 2.01 20.90
N THR A 502 10.96 2.82 20.61
CA THR A 502 11.15 4.16 20.07
C THR A 502 9.87 5.00 20.14
N GLU A 503 10.05 6.30 20.25
CA GLU A 503 8.99 7.32 20.05
C GLU A 503 9.12 8.01 18.68
N PHE A 504 9.84 7.41 17.73
CA PHE A 504 10.03 7.99 16.40
C PHE A 504 8.66 8.23 15.71
N PRO A 505 8.42 9.39 15.09
CA PRO A 505 9.34 10.48 14.75
C PRO A 505 9.42 11.64 15.78
N LEU A 506 8.78 11.53 16.96
CA LEU A 506 8.86 12.55 17.99
C LEU A 506 10.30 12.66 18.53
N SER A 507 10.94 11.53 18.70
CA SER A 507 12.35 11.40 19.12
C SER A 507 13.16 10.67 18.04
N GLY A 508 14.46 11.00 17.91
CA GLY A 508 15.36 10.29 17.01
C GLY A 508 15.98 9.02 17.61
N LYS A 509 15.68 8.68 18.88
CA LYS A 509 16.25 7.52 19.55
C LYS A 509 15.48 6.24 19.21
N VAL A 510 16.19 5.19 18.83
CA VAL A 510 15.66 3.85 18.55
C VAL A 510 16.54 2.81 19.23
N VAL A 511 15.94 1.87 19.95
CA VAL A 511 16.63 0.71 20.52
C VAL A 511 16.03 -0.54 19.92
N ILE A 512 16.86 -1.38 19.31
CA ILE A 512 16.44 -2.65 18.70
C ILE A 512 17.07 -3.78 19.52
N SER A 513 16.22 -4.60 20.17
CA SER A 513 16.66 -5.83 20.82
C SER A 513 16.58 -6.99 19.84
N ILE A 514 17.63 -7.79 19.74
CA ILE A 514 17.76 -8.92 18.81
C ILE A 514 17.87 -10.19 19.62
N SER A 515 16.92 -11.12 19.43
CA SER A 515 16.77 -12.32 20.25
C SER A 515 16.57 -13.55 19.38
N PRO A 516 17.63 -14.13 18.79
CA PRO A 516 17.57 -15.46 18.22
C PRO A 516 17.36 -16.51 19.32
N GLU A 517 16.67 -17.62 19.01
CA GLU A 517 16.47 -18.71 19.98
C GLU A 517 17.79 -19.28 20.49
N GLN A 518 18.74 -19.48 19.57
CA GLN A 518 20.10 -19.88 19.88
C GLN A 518 21.09 -18.94 19.19
N LYS A 519 22.29 -18.87 19.73
CA LYS A 519 23.35 -18.01 19.22
C LYS A 519 23.73 -18.38 17.78
N GLU A 520 23.54 -17.44 16.84
CA GLU A 520 23.78 -17.65 15.40
C GLU A 520 24.48 -16.45 14.76
N LYS A 521 25.27 -16.72 13.71
CA LYS A 521 25.92 -15.67 12.91
C LYS A 521 25.05 -15.32 11.71
N PHE A 522 24.54 -14.09 11.67
CA PHE A 522 23.80 -13.54 10.53
C PHE A 522 23.96 -12.01 10.47
N THR A 523 23.43 -11.39 9.41
CA THR A 523 23.47 -9.95 9.20
C THR A 523 22.14 -9.33 9.56
N VAL A 524 22.14 -8.22 10.29
CA VAL A 524 21.02 -7.30 10.43
C VAL A 524 21.35 -6.05 9.64
N LYS A 525 20.49 -5.66 8.70
CA LYS A 525 20.64 -4.41 7.94
C LYS A 525 19.69 -3.35 8.48
N LEU A 526 20.21 -2.14 8.67
CA LEU A 526 19.47 -0.99 9.19
C LEU A 526 19.58 0.15 8.19
N ARG A 527 18.47 0.68 7.69
CA ARG A 527 18.49 1.85 6.81
C ARG A 527 18.93 3.09 7.60
N ILE A 528 19.93 3.78 7.09
CA ILE A 528 20.33 5.10 7.58
C ILE A 528 19.70 6.13 6.64
N PRO A 529 18.66 6.88 7.07
CA PRO A 529 17.97 7.82 6.21
C PRO A 529 18.91 8.88 5.62
N ALA A 530 18.69 9.27 4.37
CA ALA A 530 19.54 10.26 3.70
C ALA A 530 19.52 11.64 4.37
N TRP A 531 18.44 12.00 5.07
CA TRP A 531 18.31 13.25 5.82
C TRP A 531 19.10 13.26 7.12
N SER A 532 19.42 12.09 7.71
CA SER A 532 20.12 11.98 9.01
C SER A 532 21.62 11.88 8.84
N LYS A 533 22.28 13.01 8.59
CA LYS A 533 23.72 13.11 8.34
C LYS A 533 24.60 12.79 9.56
N GLY A 534 24.08 13.06 10.76
CA GLY A 534 24.74 12.85 12.04
C GLY A 534 24.27 11.62 12.81
N THR A 535 23.79 10.58 12.12
CA THR A 535 23.33 9.35 12.79
C THR A 535 24.44 8.71 13.62
N VAL A 536 24.14 8.43 14.90
CA VAL A 536 24.98 7.63 15.77
C VAL A 536 24.40 6.23 15.89
N LEU A 537 25.22 5.20 15.64
CA LEU A 537 24.87 3.80 15.81
C LEU A 537 25.82 3.13 16.81
N ALA A 538 25.26 2.34 17.74
CA ALA A 538 26.03 1.50 18.65
C ALA A 538 25.45 0.08 18.72
N VAL A 539 26.32 -0.92 18.84
CA VAL A 539 25.97 -2.33 19.02
C VAL A 539 26.50 -2.77 20.39
N ASN A 540 25.60 -3.12 21.31
CA ASN A 540 25.96 -3.42 22.71
C ASN A 540 26.85 -2.32 23.32
N GLY A 541 26.50 -1.06 23.12
CA GLY A 541 27.23 0.11 23.60
C GLY A 541 28.51 0.47 22.81
N LYS A 542 28.93 -0.36 21.84
CA LYS A 542 30.12 -0.06 21.01
C LYS A 542 29.70 0.68 19.73
N ARG A 543 30.19 1.91 19.57
CA ARG A 543 29.92 2.74 18.37
C ARG A 543 30.41 2.08 17.07
N MET A 544 29.70 2.34 16.01
CA MET A 544 29.97 1.91 14.65
C MET A 544 29.72 3.10 13.70
N GLU A 545 30.62 3.32 12.76
CA GLU A 545 30.49 4.33 11.72
C GLU A 545 29.40 3.93 10.71
N VAL A 546 28.58 4.91 10.32
CA VAL A 546 27.49 4.72 9.36
C VAL A 546 27.44 5.87 8.35
N THR A 547 26.88 5.61 7.20
CA THR A 547 26.71 6.60 6.11
C THR A 547 25.24 6.84 5.84
N ALA A 548 24.80 8.09 5.84
CA ALA A 548 23.44 8.49 5.47
C ALA A 548 23.11 8.07 4.03
N GLY A 549 21.87 7.63 3.80
CA GLY A 549 21.41 7.16 2.48
C GLY A 549 21.86 5.73 2.15
N THR A 550 22.31 4.94 3.13
CA THR A 550 22.76 3.55 2.93
C THR A 550 22.13 2.59 3.93
N TYR A 551 22.42 1.30 3.78
CA TYR A 551 22.17 0.31 4.82
C TYR A 551 23.44 0.05 5.63
N ALA A 552 23.36 0.19 6.96
CA ALA A 552 24.37 -0.30 7.88
C ALA A 552 24.19 -1.82 8.03
N ALA A 553 25.12 -2.59 7.49
CA ALA A 553 25.10 -4.06 7.57
C ALA A 553 25.94 -4.54 8.78
N ILE A 554 25.30 -5.16 9.76
CA ILE A 554 25.93 -5.61 11.00
C ILE A 554 25.99 -7.12 11.00
N THR A 555 27.12 -7.68 10.61
CA THR A 555 27.37 -9.14 10.59
C THR A 555 28.10 -9.57 11.85
N ARG A 556 27.44 -10.34 12.68
CA ARG A 556 28.05 -10.88 13.90
C ARG A 556 27.35 -12.16 14.38
N LYS A 557 27.91 -12.80 15.39
CA LYS A 557 27.23 -13.88 16.11
C LYS A 557 26.30 -13.25 17.16
N TRP A 558 25.00 -13.22 16.85
CA TRP A 558 23.96 -12.65 17.70
C TRP A 558 23.57 -13.62 18.83
N SER A 559 23.26 -13.07 20.00
CA SER A 559 22.75 -13.77 21.17
C SER A 559 21.47 -13.10 21.63
N LYS A 560 20.64 -13.83 22.37
CA LYS A 560 19.43 -13.28 22.99
C LYS A 560 19.75 -12.05 23.83
N GLY A 561 19.04 -10.94 23.55
CA GLY A 561 19.19 -9.67 24.25
C GLY A 561 20.32 -8.77 23.76
N ASP A 562 21.01 -9.12 22.67
CA ASP A 562 21.90 -8.17 22.00
C ASP A 562 21.10 -6.95 21.52
N THR A 563 21.69 -5.75 21.64
CA THR A 563 21.02 -4.48 21.29
C THR A 563 21.74 -3.72 20.21
N VAL A 564 20.96 -3.03 19.40
CA VAL A 564 21.43 -1.98 18.50
C VAL A 564 20.72 -0.68 18.84
N GLU A 565 21.48 0.36 19.08
CA GLU A 565 20.98 1.68 19.41
C GLU A 565 21.29 2.64 18.26
N LEU A 566 20.25 3.36 17.78
CA LEU A 566 20.39 4.44 16.81
C LEU A 566 19.94 5.76 17.45
N THR A 567 20.62 6.82 17.09
CA THR A 567 20.18 8.20 17.35
C THR A 567 20.28 8.97 16.05
N PHE A 568 19.13 9.33 15.49
CA PHE A 568 19.03 10.10 14.25
C PHE A 568 19.23 11.59 14.52
N ASP A 569 19.81 12.28 13.53
CA ASP A 569 19.95 13.74 13.53
C ASP A 569 18.59 14.41 13.21
N MET A 570 17.84 14.71 14.25
CA MET A 570 16.52 15.37 14.15
C MET A 570 16.62 16.90 14.10
N ALA A 571 17.78 17.47 13.72
CA ALA A 571 17.93 18.91 13.60
C ALA A 571 16.92 19.50 12.62
N CYS A 572 16.37 20.64 13.01
CA CYS A 572 15.44 21.38 12.15
C CYS A 572 16.21 22.23 11.15
N ARG A 573 15.79 22.24 9.90
CA ARG A 573 16.48 22.93 8.79
C ARG A 573 15.48 23.64 7.87
N LEU A 574 15.98 24.65 7.18
CA LEU A 574 15.25 25.30 6.09
C LEU A 574 15.54 24.58 4.76
N VAL A 575 14.49 24.52 3.95
CA VAL A 575 14.54 24.07 2.54
C VAL A 575 14.08 25.22 1.68
N ASP A 576 14.87 25.63 0.72
CA ASP A 576 14.48 26.62 -0.27
C ASP A 576 13.50 26.02 -1.27
N ALA A 577 12.54 26.80 -1.74
CA ALA A 577 11.61 26.33 -2.77
C ALA A 577 12.37 26.01 -4.07
N PRO A 578 12.01 24.92 -4.75
CA PRO A 578 12.58 24.61 -6.05
C PRO A 578 12.24 25.68 -7.08
N HIS A 579 13.15 25.91 -8.01
CA HIS A 579 12.98 26.86 -9.11
C HIS A 579 11.94 26.32 -10.11
N GLY A 580 10.80 27.01 -10.22
CA GLY A 580 9.71 26.65 -11.11
C GLY A 580 9.60 27.58 -12.34
N THR A 581 8.46 27.52 -13.01
CA THR A 581 8.16 28.42 -14.15
C THR A 581 7.69 29.79 -13.70
N ASP A 582 7.18 29.92 -12.47
CA ASP A 582 6.78 31.20 -11.89
C ASP A 582 7.88 31.71 -10.95
N PRO A 583 8.55 32.85 -11.26
CA PRO A 583 9.57 33.45 -10.40
C PRO A 583 9.06 33.78 -8.98
N ALA A 584 7.76 34.01 -8.79
CA ALA A 584 7.17 34.25 -7.48
C ALA A 584 7.30 33.00 -6.57
N GLY A 585 7.37 31.81 -7.15
CA GLY A 585 7.58 30.56 -6.45
C GLY A 585 8.95 30.44 -5.77
N ASP A 586 9.95 31.23 -6.16
CA ASP A 586 11.29 31.18 -5.59
C ASP A 586 11.40 31.88 -4.23
N ASN A 587 10.38 32.66 -3.84
CA ASN A 587 10.37 33.44 -2.61
C ASN A 587 9.76 32.67 -1.42
N PHE A 588 9.98 31.37 -1.36
CA PHE A 588 9.44 30.54 -0.28
C PHE A 588 10.50 29.66 0.38
N ARG A 589 10.29 29.37 1.66
CA ARG A 589 11.06 28.39 2.42
C ARG A 589 10.15 27.48 3.23
N ALA A 590 10.51 26.21 3.33
CA ALA A 590 9.87 25.28 4.22
C ALA A 590 10.77 24.93 5.41
N VAL A 591 10.15 24.55 6.52
CA VAL A 591 10.81 24.11 7.75
C VAL A 591 10.65 22.60 7.86
N VAL A 592 11.78 21.87 8.00
CA VAL A 592 11.79 20.41 8.04
C VAL A 592 12.57 19.93 9.26
N ARG A 593 12.00 18.96 10.00
CA ARG A 593 12.63 18.32 11.18
C ARG A 593 12.74 16.81 10.96
N GLY A 594 13.93 16.29 10.71
CA GLY A 594 14.10 14.89 10.29
C GLY A 594 13.27 14.61 9.03
N PRO A 595 12.37 13.60 9.03
CA PRO A 595 11.48 13.33 7.90
C PRO A 595 10.21 14.19 7.90
N ILE A 596 9.97 15.00 8.93
CA ILE A 596 8.74 15.74 9.15
C ILE A 596 8.80 17.14 8.53
N VAL A 597 7.84 17.45 7.68
CA VAL A 597 7.59 18.80 7.17
C VAL A 597 6.68 19.55 8.15
N LEU A 598 7.01 20.78 8.49
CA LEU A 598 6.20 21.62 9.36
C LEU A 598 5.36 22.61 8.54
N ALA A 599 4.16 22.92 9.04
CA ALA A 599 3.26 23.88 8.41
C ALA A 599 2.62 24.78 9.46
N ARG A 600 2.24 26.00 9.04
CA ARG A 600 1.39 26.89 9.83
C ARG A 600 -0.07 26.52 9.61
N ASP A 601 -0.91 26.75 10.61
CA ASP A 601 -2.33 26.39 10.64
C ASP A 601 -3.19 27.62 10.95
N GLU A 602 -4.15 27.92 10.08
CA GLU A 602 -5.10 29.04 10.27
C GLU A 602 -5.89 28.95 11.59
N ASN A 603 -6.14 27.72 12.08
CA ASN A 603 -6.86 27.53 13.35
C ASN A 603 -6.03 27.87 14.58
N ILE A 604 -4.71 27.93 14.46
CA ILE A 604 -3.78 28.27 15.54
C ILE A 604 -3.38 29.74 15.47
N ASP A 605 -3.09 30.25 14.26
CA ASP A 605 -2.69 31.65 14.05
C ASP A 605 -3.37 32.21 12.78
N ALA A 606 -4.24 33.19 12.95
CA ALA A 606 -4.91 33.86 11.83
C ALA A 606 -3.94 34.53 10.84
N ARG A 607 -2.70 34.79 11.26
CA ARG A 607 -1.63 35.35 10.41
C ARG A 607 -0.80 34.27 9.73
N TYR A 608 -1.29 33.03 9.66
CA TYR A 608 -0.58 31.84 9.17
C TYR A 608 0.09 32.00 7.79
N ALA A 609 -0.40 32.91 6.93
CA ALA A 609 0.12 33.13 5.58
C ALA A 609 0.96 34.42 5.46
N GLU A 610 1.17 35.17 6.54
CA GLU A 610 2.02 36.37 6.50
C GLU A 610 3.47 36.02 6.21
N PRO A 611 4.16 36.81 5.36
CA PRO A 611 5.58 36.66 5.07
C PRO A 611 6.43 36.74 6.34
N VAL A 612 7.38 35.82 6.48
CA VAL A 612 8.28 35.74 7.64
C VAL A 612 9.66 35.26 7.23
N LYS A 613 10.69 35.73 7.93
CA LYS A 613 12.05 35.24 7.79
C LYS A 613 12.43 34.41 9.02
N VAL A 614 12.49 33.10 8.86
CA VAL A 614 12.91 32.18 9.93
C VAL A 614 14.38 32.45 10.28
N GLN A 615 14.67 32.51 11.58
CA GLN A 615 16.03 32.70 12.10
C GLN A 615 16.76 31.34 12.14
N THR A 616 18.01 31.35 11.68
CA THR A 616 18.88 30.18 11.72
C THR A 616 20.10 30.43 12.58
N ARG A 617 20.64 29.39 13.17
CA ARG A 617 21.95 29.37 13.79
C ARG A 617 23.06 29.47 12.72
N PRO A 618 24.32 29.74 13.13
CA PRO A 618 25.44 29.79 12.17
C PRO A 618 25.67 28.50 11.37
N ASP A 619 25.28 27.34 11.91
CA ASP A 619 25.35 26.04 11.25
C ASP A 619 24.17 25.75 10.29
N GLY A 620 23.25 26.70 10.10
CA GLY A 620 22.09 26.59 9.25
C GLY A 620 20.90 25.88 9.90
N THR A 621 20.99 25.43 11.14
CA THR A 621 19.86 24.82 11.87
C THR A 621 18.91 25.88 12.41
N VAL A 622 17.66 25.49 12.65
CA VAL A 622 16.62 26.32 13.27
C VAL A 622 16.41 25.87 14.71
N ASP A 623 16.42 26.84 15.65
CA ASP A 623 16.25 26.55 17.08
C ASP A 623 14.75 26.50 17.45
N ILE A 624 14.10 25.41 17.10
CA ILE A 624 12.68 25.20 17.42
C ILE A 624 12.48 24.72 18.86
N ARG A 625 11.35 25.11 19.47
CA ARG A 625 11.01 24.69 20.83
C ARG A 625 9.66 23.94 20.81
N PRO A 626 9.60 22.67 21.29
CA PRO A 626 8.34 21.96 21.39
C PRO A 626 7.41 22.63 22.39
N VAL A 627 6.13 22.65 22.09
CA VAL A 627 5.07 23.16 22.97
C VAL A 627 3.92 22.15 23.05
N SER A 628 3.06 22.30 24.06
CA SER A 628 1.86 21.48 24.14
C SER A 628 0.95 21.80 22.95
N PRO A 629 0.39 20.77 22.27
CA PRO A 629 -0.47 20.98 21.13
C PRO A 629 -1.69 21.86 21.44
N THR A 630 -1.93 22.86 20.61
CA THR A 630 -3.06 23.78 20.72
C THR A 630 -4.37 23.12 20.31
N LEU A 631 -4.32 22.22 19.31
CA LEU A 631 -5.50 21.50 18.80
C LEU A 631 -5.45 20.03 19.21
N PRO A 632 -6.58 19.39 19.55
CA PRO A 632 -6.61 18.00 20.03
C PRO A 632 -6.03 16.97 19.05
N ALA A 633 -6.13 17.23 17.74
CA ALA A 633 -5.62 16.31 16.71
C ALA A 633 -4.14 16.49 16.40
N THR A 634 -3.53 17.58 16.85
CA THR A 634 -2.10 17.88 16.60
C THR A 634 -1.21 16.93 17.39
N LYS A 635 -0.21 16.38 16.73
CA LYS A 635 0.76 15.46 17.33
C LYS A 635 2.06 16.15 17.72
N MET A 636 2.52 17.09 16.91
CA MET A 636 3.74 17.85 17.15
C MET A 636 3.48 19.33 16.87
N GLU A 637 3.81 20.18 17.83
CA GLU A 637 3.73 21.64 17.69
C GLU A 637 5.00 22.28 18.22
N TYR A 638 5.50 23.27 17.49
CA TYR A 638 6.76 23.96 17.79
C TYR A 638 6.62 25.46 17.65
N LEU A 639 7.31 26.19 18.52
CA LEU A 639 7.64 27.60 18.30
C LEU A 639 8.88 27.70 17.44
N VAL A 640 8.77 28.43 16.35
CA VAL A 640 9.83 28.64 15.34
C VAL A 640 10.20 30.12 15.37
N PRO A 641 11.47 30.50 15.64
CA PRO A 641 11.88 31.89 15.75
C PRO A 641 11.93 32.56 14.36
N THR A 642 11.36 33.77 14.27
CA THR A 642 11.37 34.59 13.05
C THR A 642 11.76 36.03 13.35
N ASP A 643 11.95 36.83 12.31
CA ASP A 643 12.19 38.27 12.39
C ASP A 643 11.01 39.07 12.99
N ARG A 644 9.82 38.43 13.09
CA ARG A 644 8.59 39.01 13.65
C ARG A 644 8.15 38.38 14.97
N GLY A 645 9.06 37.67 15.64
CA GLY A 645 8.77 36.86 16.83
C GLY A 645 8.55 35.38 16.48
N ASP A 646 8.23 34.61 17.50
CA ASP A 646 7.97 33.18 17.33
C ASP A 646 6.64 32.93 16.62
N ILE A 647 6.63 31.96 15.71
CA ILE A 647 5.42 31.46 15.06
C ILE A 647 5.16 30.01 15.46
N HIS A 648 3.90 29.61 15.51
CA HIS A 648 3.50 28.23 15.71
C HIS A 648 3.57 27.45 14.39
N MET A 649 4.23 26.31 14.41
CA MET A 649 4.22 25.34 13.30
C MET A 649 3.96 23.95 13.82
N VAL A 650 3.18 23.17 13.06
CA VAL A 650 2.79 21.80 13.40
C VAL A 650 3.25 20.83 12.31
N ASP A 651 3.34 19.54 12.64
CA ASP A 651 3.64 18.53 11.63
C ASP A 651 2.56 18.47 10.54
N TYR A 652 2.98 18.34 9.29
CA TYR A 652 2.05 18.29 8.14
C TYR A 652 1.00 17.17 8.26
N ALA A 653 1.35 16.06 8.92
CA ALA A 653 0.43 14.96 9.15
C ALA A 653 -0.79 15.36 9.95
N SER A 654 -0.63 16.20 10.99
CA SER A 654 -1.72 16.59 11.88
C SER A 654 -2.22 18.02 11.69
N VAL A 655 -1.64 18.80 10.75
CA VAL A 655 -2.13 20.14 10.43
C VAL A 655 -3.58 20.12 9.94
N ASN A 656 -4.41 21.01 10.47
CA ASN A 656 -5.86 20.98 10.25
C ASN A 656 -6.29 21.88 9.07
N GLY A 657 -6.06 21.43 7.86
CA GLY A 657 -6.51 22.07 6.61
C GLY A 657 -7.90 21.64 6.13
N TRP A 658 -8.74 21.09 7.02
CA TRP A 658 -10.06 20.56 6.70
C TRP A 658 -11.17 21.64 6.80
N GLU A 659 -12.34 21.36 6.20
CA GLU A 659 -13.55 22.19 6.31
C GLU A 659 -13.34 23.64 5.86
N GLY A 660 -12.55 23.85 4.79
CA GLY A 660 -12.25 25.17 4.23
C GLY A 660 -11.17 25.95 4.99
N LYS A 661 -10.61 25.39 6.05
CA LYS A 661 -9.46 25.97 6.74
C LYS A 661 -8.18 25.78 5.95
N ARG A 662 -7.24 26.70 6.12
CA ARG A 662 -6.02 26.78 5.30
C ARG A 662 -4.77 26.50 6.11
N ILE A 663 -3.74 26.05 5.40
CA ILE A 663 -2.41 25.80 5.94
C ILE A 663 -1.36 26.51 5.08
N CYS A 664 -0.17 26.71 5.62
CA CYS A 664 0.95 27.28 4.92
C CYS A 664 2.22 26.48 5.24
N THR A 665 2.64 25.63 4.29
CA THR A 665 3.85 24.81 4.38
C THR A 665 5.06 25.57 3.83
N TRP A 666 4.90 26.19 2.68
CA TRP A 666 5.89 27.07 2.06
C TRP A 666 5.68 28.49 2.58
N LEU A 667 6.54 28.91 3.49
CA LEU A 667 6.51 30.23 4.12
C LEU A 667 6.95 31.28 3.09
N PRO A 668 6.10 32.29 2.76
CA PRO A 668 6.53 33.37 1.91
C PRO A 668 7.59 34.22 2.63
N LEU A 669 8.61 34.64 1.88
CA LEU A 669 9.64 35.57 2.36
C LEU A 669 9.15 37.01 2.28
N PRO A 670 9.61 37.91 3.19
CA PRO A 670 9.28 39.35 3.18
C PRO A 670 9.70 40.08 1.93
#